data_7fcb9d4fe66f7e5cd13abb36696d9039
#
_entry.id   7fcb9d4fe66f7e5cd13abb36696d9039
#
_cell.length_a   1.000
_cell.length_b   1.000
_cell.length_c   1.000
_cell.angle_alpha   90.00
_cell.angle_beta   90.00
_cell.angle_gamma   90.00
#
_symmetry.space_group_name_H-M   'P 1'
#
loop_
_entity.id
_entity.type
_entity.pdbx_description
1 polymer ?
#
loop_
_entity_poly.entity_id
_entity_poly.type
_entity_poly.pdbx_seq_one_letter_code
_entity_poly.pdbx_strand_id
1 'polypeptide(L)'
;MPPFAAPVPDDEPPEPPKGRRPYSSPTAEPEVEPRRPRRVVNRPDKLVAGGPLSEPEPAEEEPETYQGTRIPPYVRVYPVEEPPETEPVPEPPEEQSEDDDEPGVRRVGRPPAGRPTRPDLLVATGPPRPQGSSGRHHRGPAPAAMRRAGPVRRGSRATPIVLSVAAAVLVATGVLVWQWSGEEASGLRLEAGMGRSGDELFTVPAAGDGVNQKLNDMASADRAVVAVGSDTTSPTPRPLFLFSPDGGKTWQLGQVSGVSTPTVQRVVGGDGRWLASGGDGSSGERGLWTSTDGFSWSAVERPGPDAFRAGDHIHDIARTASGFVAVGHTTGEDGGSGAAAWRSDDGARWERVETRGLEVREIRAVVAKGDTVVAIGQPAVGEGSRVLRSADGGRHWQATGFQLPEALPRTGTLGLLPKQFVLVPTRQRTVTGDVRVYCSPTGAEWKQCGTIGGLSGESPGVESLISHKSGVAAITQAGLGKYSVLTSTNGSDWNKRADFADLSGATLRGFTISDAGTLFAGGDQAASDVDNQLVLMAAPARGEAARVKLGEVEGLARIARETTALTSFSGRYVAVGAASGDAGLWTIKNWQSWKSMSLGGPGRQSLGDVAHGERGWLAVGATETNVAVTDPLLVTSADGESWKRIEVSGDLARERDHPYLTTHVVTAGEQGYVLAGESKDQAGVSRAAVWFTPDLRKFTRSEKLPHGGSGVHIHDAVASSDGFVAVGGSGAADQENSVVWHSDDGVNWTARDPVSPPGATSAGLRRVTSYQGKMVAIGTALVDGARRAFAAASDDDGATWRTAWLPAEQAAAVYDLAAADEGLVAVGWHGAPGEGDSAAWTSQDGLSWNRMALTKDRLAGRGMQWLSAVAVSRADDSGAEVVALGRSTTYNADHLILWTSSLSASR
;
A
#
# COMPACT_ATOMS: atom_id res chain seq x y z
N MET A 1 -23.09 43.44 -35.67
CA MET A 1 -22.98 43.05 -37.10
C MET A 1 -21.59 43.38 -37.58
N PRO A 2 -20.92 42.41 -38.21
CA PRO A 2 -19.50 42.43 -38.57
C PRO A 2 -19.23 42.96 -39.95
N PRO A 3 -18.01 42.87 -40.47
CA PRO A 3 -17.96 42.00 -41.65
C PRO A 3 -16.83 40.95 -41.65
N PHE A 4 -17.16 39.91 -42.39
CA PHE A 4 -16.40 38.81 -42.91
C PHE A 4 -15.01 39.15 -43.48
N ALA A 5 -14.02 38.29 -43.23
CA ALA A 5 -12.84 38.15 -44.06
C ALA A 5 -12.78 36.71 -44.63
N ALA A 6 -12.38 36.62 -45.86
CA ALA A 6 -12.38 35.45 -46.74
C ALA A 6 -11.22 34.48 -46.47
N PRO A 7 -11.28 33.23 -47.02
CA PRO A 7 -10.32 32.19 -46.76
C PRO A 7 -9.08 32.29 -47.66
N VAL A 8 -7.94 31.84 -47.12
CA VAL A 8 -6.64 31.63 -47.81
C VAL A 8 -6.56 30.17 -48.26
N PRO A 9 -5.98 29.87 -49.44
CA PRO A 9 -6.01 28.54 -50.04
C PRO A 9 -4.95 27.59 -49.56
N ASP A 10 -5.27 26.31 -49.69
CA ASP A 10 -4.46 25.14 -49.40
C ASP A 10 -3.14 25.10 -50.17
N ASP A 11 -2.04 24.84 -49.50
CA ASP A 11 -0.76 24.42 -50.12
C ASP A 11 -0.65 22.89 -50.04
N GLU A 12 -0.55 22.27 -51.20
CA GLU A 12 -0.27 20.85 -51.44
C GLU A 12 1.15 20.48 -51.07
N PRO A 13 1.41 19.26 -50.50
CA PRO A 13 2.76 18.78 -50.28
C PRO A 13 3.37 18.17 -51.57
N PRO A 14 4.69 18.23 -51.76
CA PRO A 14 5.34 17.76 -52.98
C PRO A 14 5.50 16.24 -53.04
N GLU A 15 5.32 15.70 -54.25
CA GLU A 15 5.53 14.28 -54.63
C GLU A 15 7.01 13.85 -54.49
N PRO A 16 7.25 12.54 -54.19
CA PRO A 16 8.59 11.95 -54.19
C PRO A 16 9.05 11.52 -55.62
N PRO A 17 10.35 11.50 -55.87
CA PRO A 17 10.88 11.24 -57.24
C PRO A 17 10.84 9.75 -57.60
N LYS A 18 10.44 9.50 -58.86
CA LYS A 18 10.43 8.22 -59.56
C LYS A 18 11.84 7.82 -60.04
N GLY A 19 12.13 6.52 -59.88
CA GLY A 19 12.83 5.82 -60.93
C GLY A 19 14.14 5.10 -60.58
N ARG A 20 14.07 3.75 -60.52
CA ARG A 20 14.80 2.86 -61.43
C ARG A 20 14.51 1.40 -61.10
N ARG A 21 13.98 0.66 -62.09
CA ARG A 21 13.87 -0.82 -62.18
C ARG A 21 15.09 -1.38 -62.93
N PRO A 22 15.17 -2.69 -63.14
CA PRO A 22 15.41 -3.82 -62.25
C PRO A 22 16.58 -4.67 -62.77
N TYR A 23 17.05 -5.66 -62.01
CA TYR A 23 17.77 -6.78 -62.55
C TYR A 23 17.30 -8.11 -61.92
N SER A 24 17.15 -9.06 -62.82
CA SER A 24 16.54 -10.36 -62.80
C SER A 24 17.21 -11.40 -61.88
N SER A 25 16.39 -12.32 -61.40
CA SER A 25 16.75 -13.64 -60.87
C SER A 25 17.51 -14.52 -61.86
N PRO A 26 18.23 -15.55 -61.42
CA PRO A 26 17.64 -16.87 -61.52
C PRO A 26 17.97 -17.90 -60.41
N THR A 27 17.02 -18.78 -60.19
CA THR A 27 17.00 -20.26 -60.08
C THR A 27 17.74 -21.01 -58.96
N ALA A 28 16.90 -21.83 -58.28
CA ALA A 28 17.08 -23.24 -57.94
C ALA A 28 17.80 -23.64 -56.64
N GLU A 29 17.02 -24.33 -55.86
CA GLU A 29 17.26 -25.20 -54.70
C GLU A 29 18.48 -26.15 -54.84
N PRO A 30 18.99 -26.75 -53.74
CA PRO A 30 18.25 -27.75 -52.99
C PRO A 30 18.45 -27.79 -51.48
N GLU A 31 17.52 -28.51 -50.82
CA GLU A 31 17.47 -28.93 -49.42
C GLU A 31 18.79 -29.44 -48.84
N VAL A 32 19.09 -29.04 -47.59
CA VAL A 32 20.09 -29.75 -46.76
C VAL A 32 19.54 -29.89 -45.33
N GLU A 33 19.43 -31.13 -44.87
CA GLU A 33 19.08 -31.56 -43.51
C GLU A 33 19.98 -30.98 -42.40
N PRO A 34 19.47 -30.79 -41.17
CA PRO A 34 20.29 -30.27 -40.06
C PRO A 34 21.14 -31.38 -39.42
N ARG A 35 22.44 -31.20 -39.45
CA ARG A 35 23.40 -32.04 -38.72
C ARG A 35 23.43 -31.71 -37.23
N ARG A 36 23.37 -32.78 -36.39
CA ARG A 36 23.57 -32.77 -34.95
C ARG A 36 25.00 -32.34 -34.56
N PRO A 37 25.21 -31.60 -33.45
CA PRO A 37 26.53 -31.29 -32.98
C PRO A 37 27.17 -32.47 -32.23
N ARG A 38 28.46 -32.65 -32.48
CA ARG A 38 29.33 -33.67 -31.87
C ARG A 38 29.68 -33.30 -30.42
N ARG A 39 29.59 -34.33 -29.57
CA ARG A 39 30.13 -34.33 -28.18
C ARG A 39 31.65 -34.26 -28.23
N VAL A 40 32.24 -33.30 -27.49
CA VAL A 40 33.69 -33.32 -27.16
C VAL A 40 33.83 -33.93 -25.76
N VAL A 41 34.59 -35.01 -25.68
CA VAL A 41 34.96 -35.67 -24.41
C VAL A 41 36.33 -35.16 -24.01
N ASN A 42 36.45 -34.54 -22.85
CA ASN A 42 37.76 -34.31 -22.22
C ASN A 42 37.81 -35.12 -20.92
N ARG A 43 38.78 -36.04 -20.87
CA ARG A 43 39.28 -36.75 -19.70
C ARG A 43 40.42 -35.95 -19.07
N PRO A 44 40.56 -35.97 -17.74
CA PRO A 44 41.90 -35.94 -17.16
C PRO A 44 42.25 -37.23 -16.47
N ASP A 45 43.51 -37.57 -16.59
CA ASP A 45 44.20 -38.71 -16.04
C ASP A 45 44.67 -38.54 -14.59
N LYS A 46 44.60 -39.71 -13.84
CA LYS A 46 45.56 -40.26 -12.87
C LYS A 46 45.95 -39.44 -11.62
N LEU A 47 46.20 -40.00 -10.50
CA LEU A 47 46.46 -41.25 -9.77
C LEU A 47 46.64 -40.86 -8.29
N VAL A 48 46.51 -41.63 -7.24
CA VAL A 48 47.13 -42.85 -6.73
C VAL A 48 46.46 -43.26 -5.39
N ALA A 49 46.16 -44.55 -5.24
CA ALA A 49 46.22 -45.54 -4.15
C ALA A 49 46.10 -45.11 -2.65
N GLY A 50 45.51 -45.83 -1.78
CA GLY A 50 45.32 -47.22 -1.49
C GLY A 50 44.65 -47.50 -0.18
N GLY A 51 43.91 -48.57 -0.12
CA GLY A 51 43.50 -49.61 0.73
C GLY A 51 42.77 -49.33 2.05
N PRO A 52 42.20 -50.33 2.72
CA PRO A 52 41.62 -51.58 2.24
C PRO A 52 40.13 -51.78 2.61
N LEU A 53 39.55 -52.73 1.94
CA LEU A 53 38.31 -53.48 2.01
C LEU A 53 37.62 -53.72 3.33
N SER A 54 36.27 -53.59 3.34
CA SER A 54 35.34 -54.48 4.04
C SER A 54 34.05 -54.63 3.23
N GLU A 55 33.45 -55.81 3.34
CA GLU A 55 32.47 -56.44 2.48
C GLU A 55 31.05 -55.84 2.42
N PRO A 56 30.23 -56.21 1.42
CA PRO A 56 28.96 -55.58 1.10
C PRO A 56 27.75 -56.25 1.73
N GLU A 57 26.77 -55.50 2.14
CA GLU A 57 25.39 -55.90 2.41
C GLU A 57 24.47 -55.56 1.21
N PRO A 58 23.33 -56.24 1.06
CA PRO A 58 22.63 -56.36 -0.22
C PRO A 58 21.75 -55.20 -0.62
N ALA A 59 21.64 -55.03 -1.90
CA ALA A 59 20.88 -54.02 -2.61
C ALA A 59 19.37 -54.08 -2.34
N GLU A 60 18.78 -52.96 -1.96
CA GLU A 60 17.36 -52.68 -2.13
C GLU A 60 17.16 -51.84 -3.41
N GLU A 61 16.16 -52.23 -4.19
CA GLU A 61 15.83 -51.63 -5.48
C GLU A 61 15.35 -50.17 -5.35
N GLU A 62 16.03 -49.25 -6.00
CA GLU A 62 15.59 -47.85 -6.12
C GLU A 62 14.50 -47.73 -7.20
N PRO A 63 13.40 -46.99 -6.96
CA PRO A 63 12.46 -46.62 -8.02
C PRO A 63 12.96 -45.39 -8.79
N GLU A 64 12.79 -45.47 -10.10
CA GLU A 64 13.18 -44.46 -11.10
C GLU A 64 12.75 -43.05 -10.77
N THR A 65 13.72 -42.15 -10.75
CA THR A 65 13.51 -40.69 -10.55
C THR A 65 12.97 -40.02 -11.83
N TYR A 66 11.75 -39.56 -11.76
CA TYR A 66 11.16 -38.66 -12.75
C TYR A 66 11.73 -37.25 -12.51
N GLN A 67 12.42 -36.67 -13.50
CA GLN A 67 12.85 -35.28 -13.48
C GLN A 67 11.64 -34.38 -13.74
N GLY A 68 11.00 -33.88 -12.69
CA GLY A 68 9.94 -32.88 -12.72
C GLY A 68 10.45 -31.50 -12.31
N THR A 69 10.06 -30.54 -13.06
CA THR A 69 10.25 -29.09 -12.88
C THR A 69 9.96 -28.63 -11.44
N ARG A 70 10.82 -27.78 -10.90
CA ARG A 70 10.69 -27.21 -9.55
C ARG A 70 9.37 -26.45 -9.39
N ILE A 71 8.50 -26.91 -8.51
CA ILE A 71 7.31 -26.24 -8.01
C ILE A 71 7.68 -25.54 -6.69
N PRO A 72 7.28 -24.30 -6.44
CA PRO A 72 7.51 -23.66 -5.15
C PRO A 72 6.74 -24.37 -4.03
N PRO A 73 7.28 -24.46 -2.81
CA PRO A 73 6.72 -25.26 -1.73
C PRO A 73 5.45 -24.63 -1.17
N TYR A 74 4.32 -25.31 -1.38
CA TYR A 74 3.14 -25.11 -0.55
C TYR A 74 3.38 -25.75 0.82
N VAL A 75 3.09 -24.99 1.87
CA VAL A 75 3.14 -25.47 3.27
C VAL A 75 2.19 -26.67 3.39
N ARG A 76 2.72 -27.86 3.57
CA ARG A 76 1.96 -29.03 4.01
C ARG A 76 1.67 -28.88 5.50
N VAL A 77 0.41 -28.72 5.84
CA VAL A 77 -0.06 -28.92 7.21
C VAL A 77 -0.06 -30.42 7.46
N TYR A 78 0.83 -30.91 8.30
CA TYR A 78 0.79 -32.27 8.82
C TYR A 78 -0.27 -32.36 9.92
N PRO A 79 -0.99 -33.50 10.04
CA PRO A 79 -1.87 -33.71 11.19
C PRO A 79 -1.00 -33.77 12.46
N VAL A 80 -1.44 -33.04 13.48
CA VAL A 80 -0.83 -33.04 14.79
C VAL A 80 -1.15 -34.42 15.38
N GLU A 81 -0.14 -35.24 15.67
CA GLU A 81 -0.28 -36.42 16.52
C GLU A 81 -0.63 -35.94 17.93
N GLU A 82 -1.67 -36.52 18.51
CA GLU A 82 -2.05 -36.29 19.90
C GLU A 82 -0.90 -36.78 20.84
N PRO A 83 -0.48 -35.94 21.80
CA PRO A 83 0.50 -36.35 22.77
C PRO A 83 -0.13 -37.40 23.70
N PRO A 84 0.65 -38.40 24.19
CA PRO A 84 0.18 -39.45 25.11
C PRO A 84 -0.30 -38.84 26.43
N GLU A 85 -1.39 -39.37 26.94
CA GLU A 85 -1.95 -39.05 28.26
C GLU A 85 -0.90 -39.15 29.35
N THR A 86 -0.63 -38.08 30.05
CA THR A 86 0.17 -38.02 31.26
C THR A 86 -0.71 -38.18 32.48
N GLU A 87 -0.33 -39.12 33.36
CA GLU A 87 -0.95 -39.36 34.66
C GLU A 87 -0.96 -38.11 35.56
N PRO A 88 -1.95 -37.96 36.44
CA PRO A 88 -2.11 -36.75 37.26
C PRO A 88 -1.06 -36.69 38.39
N VAL A 89 -0.40 -35.57 38.48
CA VAL A 89 0.49 -35.17 39.58
C VAL A 89 -0.37 -34.61 40.74
N PRO A 90 -0.15 -34.99 42.02
CA PRO A 90 -0.93 -34.48 43.14
C PRO A 90 -0.69 -33.02 43.47
N GLU A 91 -1.74 -32.30 43.82
CA GLU A 91 -1.77 -30.90 44.23
C GLU A 91 -0.96 -30.63 45.50
N PRO A 92 -0.22 -29.53 45.59
CA PRO A 92 0.29 -28.99 46.83
C PRO A 92 -0.75 -28.08 47.50
N PRO A 93 -0.67 -27.90 48.85
CA PRO A 93 -1.72 -27.28 49.65
C PRO A 93 -1.82 -25.74 49.47
N GLU A 94 -3.03 -25.25 49.67
CA GLU A 94 -3.39 -23.84 49.63
C GLU A 94 -2.66 -22.99 50.67
N GLU A 95 -1.96 -21.95 50.22
CA GLU A 95 -1.61 -20.78 51.06
C GLU A 95 -2.45 -19.59 50.63
N GLN A 96 -3.13 -19.04 51.59
CA GLN A 96 -3.90 -17.79 51.52
C GLN A 96 -2.91 -16.61 51.46
N SER A 97 -3.03 -15.71 50.50
CA SER A 97 -2.47 -14.37 50.60
C SER A 97 -3.29 -13.36 49.80
N GLU A 98 -3.76 -12.44 50.50
CA GLU A 98 -4.05 -11.01 50.39
C GLU A 98 -4.11 -10.38 48.99
N ASP A 99 -5.16 -9.60 48.82
CA ASP A 99 -5.48 -8.70 47.75
C ASP A 99 -4.34 -7.68 47.46
N ASP A 100 -3.93 -7.59 46.19
CA ASP A 100 -3.39 -6.37 45.63
C ASP A 100 -3.82 -6.22 44.15
N ASP A 101 -4.52 -5.15 43.89
CA ASP A 101 -5.00 -4.71 42.59
C ASP A 101 -3.84 -4.35 41.65
N GLU A 102 -3.66 -5.10 40.56
CA GLU A 102 -2.93 -4.63 39.38
C GLU A 102 -3.75 -4.79 38.09
N PRO A 103 -3.74 -3.77 37.19
CA PRO A 103 -4.59 -3.78 36.02
C PRO A 103 -4.02 -4.64 34.88
N GLY A 104 -4.88 -5.50 34.34
CA GLY A 104 -4.57 -6.49 33.31
C GLY A 104 -3.99 -5.93 32.02
N VAL A 105 -2.91 -6.53 31.58
CA VAL A 105 -2.29 -6.33 30.28
C VAL A 105 -3.17 -6.88 29.17
N ARG A 106 -3.69 -6.01 28.30
CA ARG A 106 -4.45 -6.38 27.10
C ARG A 106 -3.53 -7.05 26.07
N ARG A 107 -3.85 -8.24 25.64
CA ARG A 107 -3.26 -8.85 24.44
C ARG A 107 -3.72 -8.09 23.21
N VAL A 108 -2.81 -7.41 22.53
CA VAL A 108 -3.04 -6.79 21.24
C VAL A 108 -3.03 -7.88 20.15
N GLY A 109 -4.04 -7.89 19.32
CA GLY A 109 -4.16 -8.83 18.20
C GLY A 109 -3.10 -8.57 17.12
N ARG A 110 -2.76 -9.64 16.44
CA ARG A 110 -1.72 -9.80 15.43
C ARG A 110 -1.98 -8.93 14.20
N PRO A 111 -1.06 -8.06 13.76
CA PRO A 111 -1.17 -7.42 12.46
C PRO A 111 -0.72 -8.38 11.34
N PRO A 112 -1.30 -8.31 10.14
CA PRO A 112 -0.83 -9.06 8.98
C PRO A 112 0.50 -8.50 8.47
N ALA A 113 1.29 -9.36 7.84
CA ALA A 113 2.56 -9.01 7.24
C ALA A 113 2.35 -7.99 6.10
N GLY A 114 2.54 -6.72 6.43
CA GLY A 114 2.64 -5.63 5.46
C GLY A 114 4.10 -5.45 5.01
N ARG A 115 4.28 -4.93 3.81
CA ARG A 115 5.59 -4.51 3.28
C ARG A 115 6.34 -3.67 4.28
N PRO A 116 7.68 -3.71 4.31
CA PRO A 116 8.48 -2.71 5.00
C PRO A 116 8.34 -1.38 4.25
N THR A 117 7.35 -0.60 4.66
CA THR A 117 7.30 0.82 4.32
C THR A 117 8.13 1.56 5.37
N ARG A 118 8.94 2.49 4.93
CA ARG A 118 9.54 3.45 5.86
C ARG A 118 8.46 3.99 6.78
N PRO A 119 8.62 3.97 8.10
CA PRO A 119 7.59 4.47 9.03
C PRO A 119 7.24 5.95 8.82
N ASP A 120 8.11 6.69 8.15
CA ASP A 120 8.00 8.11 7.83
C ASP A 120 7.19 8.40 6.53
N LEU A 121 6.93 7.39 5.70
CA LEU A 121 6.13 7.54 4.47
C LEU A 121 4.63 7.22 4.66
N LEU A 122 4.13 7.24 5.88
CA LEU A 122 2.70 7.10 6.14
C LEU A 122 1.95 8.31 5.59
N VAL A 123 1.29 8.12 4.46
CA VAL A 123 0.28 9.05 3.95
C VAL A 123 -0.76 9.23 5.05
N ALA A 124 -0.95 10.47 5.50
CA ALA A 124 -1.89 10.80 6.55
C ALA A 124 -3.31 10.43 6.10
N THR A 125 -3.81 9.32 6.58
CA THR A 125 -5.23 8.99 6.46
C THR A 125 -5.99 9.80 7.50
N GLY A 126 -6.77 10.75 7.06
CA GLY A 126 -7.83 11.53 7.67
C GLY A 126 -7.71 12.02 9.14
N PRO A 127 -8.36 13.13 9.48
CA PRO A 127 -8.29 13.68 10.83
C PRO A 127 -9.02 12.80 11.86
N PRO A 128 -8.46 12.65 13.09
CA PRO A 128 -9.16 11.98 14.18
C PRO A 128 -10.40 12.75 14.60
N ARG A 129 -11.47 12.04 14.90
CA ARG A 129 -12.74 12.59 15.37
C ARG A 129 -12.59 13.21 16.76
N PRO A 130 -13.19 14.38 17.04
CA PRO A 130 -13.26 14.88 18.39
C PRO A 130 -14.19 14.02 19.26
N GLN A 131 -13.69 13.48 20.34
CA GLN A 131 -14.49 12.85 21.39
C GLN A 131 -15.28 13.92 22.14
N GLY A 132 -16.61 13.82 22.10
CA GLY A 132 -17.51 14.71 22.82
C GLY A 132 -17.45 14.49 24.31
N SER A 133 -17.08 15.54 25.05
CA SER A 133 -17.23 15.60 26.49
C SER A 133 -18.70 15.84 26.86
N SER A 134 -19.25 14.97 27.68
CA SER A 134 -20.59 15.08 28.27
C SER A 134 -20.61 16.21 29.33
N GLY A 135 -21.34 17.28 29.08
CA GLY A 135 -21.63 18.35 30.04
C GLY A 135 -23.12 18.67 30.06
N ARG A 136 -23.70 18.58 31.24
CA ARG A 136 -25.12 18.72 31.54
C ARG A 136 -25.67 20.12 31.35
N HIS A 137 -26.93 20.14 30.84
CA HIS A 137 -28.07 21.05 31.09
C HIS A 137 -27.88 22.49 31.54
N HIS A 138 -28.47 23.43 30.77
CA HIS A 138 -29.53 24.30 31.29
C HIS A 138 -30.47 24.82 30.18
N ARG A 139 -31.79 24.80 30.50
CA ARG A 139 -32.90 25.27 29.66
C ARG A 139 -33.10 26.78 29.77
N GLY A 140 -33.64 27.36 28.69
CA GLY A 140 -34.50 28.52 28.72
C GLY A 140 -34.27 29.53 27.62
N PRO A 141 -35.27 30.33 27.21
CA PRO A 141 -36.27 29.99 26.24
C PRO A 141 -36.20 30.87 24.97
N ALA A 142 -36.92 30.50 23.92
CA ALA A 142 -37.08 31.21 22.66
C ALA A 142 -37.84 32.52 22.78
N PRO A 143 -37.68 33.49 21.85
CA PRO A 143 -38.84 34.17 21.30
C PRO A 143 -38.89 34.21 19.78
N ALA A 144 -40.04 33.84 19.31
CA ALA A 144 -40.97 34.44 18.34
C ALA A 144 -40.45 35.13 17.07
N ALA A 145 -41.08 34.65 15.99
CA ALA A 145 -41.07 35.20 14.65
C ALA A 145 -41.81 36.56 14.56
N MET A 146 -41.39 37.41 13.65
CA MET A 146 -42.26 38.35 12.89
C MET A 146 -41.63 38.86 11.59
N ARG A 147 -42.26 38.45 10.48
CA ARG A 147 -42.99 39.17 9.42
C ARG A 147 -42.26 40.18 8.54
N ARG A 148 -42.44 39.91 7.28
CA ARG A 148 -42.24 40.73 6.06
C ARG A 148 -42.84 42.14 6.15
N ALA A 149 -42.17 43.10 5.53
CA ALA A 149 -42.82 44.14 4.71
C ALA A 149 -41.80 44.75 3.72
N GLY A 150 -42.24 45.03 2.54
CA GLY A 150 -41.48 45.46 1.36
C GLY A 150 -41.41 46.99 1.22
N PRO A 151 -41.20 47.55 0.00
CA PRO A 151 -40.21 48.57 -0.24
C PRO A 151 -40.73 49.99 -0.38
N VAL A 152 -39.91 51.01 -0.09
CA VAL A 152 -40.13 52.41 -0.57
C VAL A 152 -38.79 53.11 -0.87
N ARG A 153 -38.88 53.94 -1.81
CA ARG A 153 -37.95 54.66 -2.68
C ARG A 153 -37.23 55.84 -2.10
N ARG A 154 -36.03 56.10 -2.67
CA ARG A 154 -35.41 57.38 -3.04
C ARG A 154 -35.05 58.41 -1.96
N GLY A 155 -33.77 58.82 -2.03
CA GLY A 155 -33.38 60.17 -1.62
C GLY A 155 -31.86 60.37 -1.40
N SER A 156 -31.17 60.78 -2.42
CA SER A 156 -30.02 61.71 -2.51
C SER A 156 -28.86 61.66 -1.53
N ARG A 157 -27.71 61.37 -2.11
CA ARG A 157 -26.43 62.13 -2.12
C ARG A 157 -25.82 62.60 -0.83
N ALA A 158 -24.69 62.12 -0.69
CA ALA A 158 -23.37 62.71 -0.32
C ALA A 158 -22.67 62.04 0.84
N THR A 159 -21.49 61.60 0.54
CA THR A 159 -20.34 61.30 1.34
C THR A 159 -20.23 59.98 2.13
N PRO A 160 -19.49 59.05 1.51
CA PRO A 160 -18.58 58.23 2.29
C PRO A 160 -17.20 58.09 1.64
N ILE A 161 -16.58 59.17 1.14
CA ILE A 161 -15.23 59.11 0.56
C ILE A 161 -14.15 59.21 1.66
N VAL A 162 -14.46 59.83 2.79
CA VAL A 162 -13.50 60.05 3.87
C VAL A 162 -13.30 58.77 4.73
N LEU A 163 -14.33 57.93 4.89
CA LEU A 163 -14.21 56.69 5.68
C LEU A 163 -13.52 55.54 4.89
N SER A 164 -13.67 55.51 3.58
CA SER A 164 -13.03 54.50 2.72
C SER A 164 -11.52 54.77 2.54
N VAL A 165 -11.09 56.02 2.52
CA VAL A 165 -9.64 56.37 2.51
C VAL A 165 -8.96 56.05 3.84
N ALA A 166 -9.63 56.32 4.97
CA ALA A 166 -9.08 55.97 6.29
C ALA A 166 -8.98 54.44 6.50
N ALA A 167 -9.96 53.64 6.03
CA ALA A 167 -9.91 52.18 6.05
C ALA A 167 -8.83 51.63 5.12
N ALA A 168 -8.71 52.18 3.90
CA ALA A 168 -7.66 51.78 2.96
C ALA A 168 -6.25 52.15 3.43
N VAL A 169 -6.10 53.30 4.10
CA VAL A 169 -4.81 53.68 4.70
C VAL A 169 -4.50 52.82 5.92
N LEU A 170 -5.46 52.45 6.76
CA LEU A 170 -5.26 51.53 7.90
C LEU A 170 -4.96 50.11 7.42
N VAL A 171 -5.58 49.61 6.36
CA VAL A 171 -5.26 48.31 5.76
C VAL A 171 -3.89 48.37 5.09
N ALA A 172 -3.59 49.44 4.34
CA ALA A 172 -2.29 49.63 3.70
C ALA A 172 -1.15 49.83 4.70
N THR A 173 -1.38 50.57 5.79
CA THR A 173 -0.40 50.68 6.87
C THR A 173 -0.33 49.41 7.72
N GLY A 174 -1.43 48.69 7.93
CA GLY A 174 -1.45 47.40 8.57
C GLY A 174 -0.66 46.33 7.76
N VAL A 175 -0.86 46.28 6.44
CA VAL A 175 -0.12 45.42 5.53
C VAL A 175 1.35 45.84 5.44
N LEU A 176 1.65 47.17 5.39
CA LEU A 176 3.05 47.66 5.38
C LEU A 176 3.73 47.47 6.72
N VAL A 177 3.02 47.64 7.86
CA VAL A 177 3.58 47.34 9.19
C VAL A 177 3.69 45.82 9.39
N TRP A 178 2.78 45.02 8.81
CA TRP A 178 2.91 43.53 8.83
C TRP A 178 4.01 43.05 7.88
N GLN A 179 4.25 43.71 6.75
CA GLN A 179 5.42 43.47 5.89
C GLN A 179 6.74 44.03 6.47
N TRP A 180 6.67 45.02 7.39
CA TRP A 180 7.86 45.58 8.01
C TRP A 180 8.10 45.05 9.45
N SER A 181 7.11 44.44 10.08
CA SER A 181 7.28 43.62 11.29
C SER A 181 7.52 42.17 10.98
N GLY A 182 7.87 41.86 9.73
CA GLY A 182 8.54 40.60 9.42
C GLY A 182 9.75 40.55 10.36
N GLU A 183 9.66 39.64 11.32
CA GLU A 183 10.76 39.18 12.14
C GLU A 183 12.03 39.15 11.30
N GLU A 184 13.13 39.56 11.84
CA GLU A 184 14.44 39.45 11.22
C GLU A 184 14.56 37.99 10.80
N ALA A 185 14.28 37.73 9.50
CA ALA A 185 14.40 36.43 8.90
C ALA A 185 15.79 35.96 9.24
N SER A 186 15.93 34.76 9.79
CA SER A 186 17.21 34.11 9.99
C SER A 186 18.06 34.46 8.74
N GLY A 187 19.26 34.94 8.94
CA GLY A 187 20.12 35.47 7.87
C GLY A 187 20.44 34.43 6.78
N LEU A 188 19.60 33.44 6.61
CA LEU A 188 19.63 32.41 5.55
C LEU A 188 18.64 32.72 4.44
N ARG A 189 19.13 32.61 3.22
CA ARG A 189 18.36 32.68 2.00
C ARG A 189 18.45 31.36 1.25
N LEU A 190 17.36 30.67 1.12
CA LEU A 190 17.17 29.52 0.23
C LEU A 190 16.49 30.01 -1.04
N GLU A 191 17.07 29.77 -2.20
CA GLU A 191 16.47 30.17 -3.46
C GLU A 191 15.27 29.26 -3.79
N ALA A 192 14.34 29.74 -4.62
CA ALA A 192 13.17 28.93 -5.01
C ALA A 192 13.56 27.67 -5.81
N GLY A 193 14.75 27.65 -6.40
CA GLY A 193 15.30 26.51 -7.10
C GLY A 193 14.51 26.09 -8.34
N MET A 194 14.85 24.93 -8.89
CA MET A 194 14.17 24.31 -10.03
C MET A 194 13.79 22.86 -9.69
N GLY A 195 12.50 22.53 -9.83
CA GLY A 195 12.02 21.16 -9.84
C GLY A 195 12.10 20.56 -11.26
N ARG A 196 12.59 19.34 -11.37
CA ARG A 196 12.64 18.58 -12.62
C ARG A 196 11.94 17.23 -12.44
N SER A 197 11.48 16.65 -13.55
CA SER A 197 11.10 15.23 -13.54
C SER A 197 12.32 14.37 -13.28
N GLY A 198 12.23 13.48 -12.29
CA GLY A 198 13.23 12.44 -12.03
C GLY A 198 13.00 11.15 -12.81
N ASP A 199 11.90 11.04 -13.55
CA ASP A 199 11.45 9.77 -14.14
C ASP A 199 12.46 9.15 -15.11
N GLU A 200 13.15 9.96 -15.89
CA GLU A 200 14.17 9.50 -16.81
C GLU A 200 15.55 9.34 -16.15
N LEU A 201 15.77 10.05 -15.04
CA LEU A 201 17.03 10.05 -14.33
C LEU A 201 17.18 8.81 -13.43
N PHE A 202 16.12 8.47 -12.71
CA PHE A 202 16.14 7.39 -11.73
C PHE A 202 15.66 6.05 -12.32
N THR A 203 16.19 5.65 -13.44
CA THR A 203 15.99 4.33 -14.04
C THR A 203 17.15 3.41 -13.72
N VAL A 204 16.91 2.10 -13.66
CA VAL A 204 17.96 1.08 -13.58
C VAL A 204 17.67 -0.02 -14.60
N PRO A 205 18.68 -0.70 -15.16
CA PRO A 205 18.48 -1.96 -15.86
C PRO A 205 17.94 -2.99 -14.89
N ALA A 206 16.77 -3.53 -15.17
CA ALA A 206 16.10 -4.48 -14.29
C ALA A 206 15.62 -5.71 -15.08
N ALA A 207 15.46 -6.82 -14.38
CA ALA A 207 14.97 -8.07 -14.96
C ALA A 207 13.44 -8.07 -15.17
N GLY A 208 12.73 -7.20 -14.46
CA GLY A 208 11.27 -7.05 -14.51
C GLY A 208 10.85 -5.59 -14.49
N ASP A 209 9.54 -5.36 -14.51
CA ASP A 209 8.94 -4.02 -14.45
C ASP A 209 8.56 -3.60 -13.02
N GLY A 210 8.60 -4.53 -12.06
CA GLY A 210 8.19 -4.34 -10.67
C GLY A 210 6.68 -4.14 -10.51
N VAL A 211 5.88 -4.40 -11.55
CA VAL A 211 4.42 -4.24 -11.54
C VAL A 211 3.78 -5.14 -10.48
N ASN A 212 2.86 -4.58 -9.71
CA ASN A 212 2.11 -5.34 -8.72
C ASN A 212 0.65 -4.87 -8.68
N GLN A 213 -0.13 -5.45 -9.57
CA GLN A 213 -1.54 -5.12 -9.80
C GLN A 213 -2.39 -6.37 -9.75
N LYS A 214 -3.62 -6.27 -9.25
CA LYS A 214 -4.59 -7.37 -9.23
C LYS A 214 -6.01 -6.86 -9.38
N LEU A 215 -6.86 -7.69 -10.00
CA LEU A 215 -8.32 -7.52 -10.00
C LEU A 215 -8.94 -8.50 -8.99
N ASN A 216 -9.88 -8.01 -8.20
CA ASN A 216 -10.54 -8.78 -7.14
C ASN A 216 -11.99 -9.11 -7.48
N ASP A 217 -12.69 -8.20 -8.18
CA ASP A 217 -14.11 -8.40 -8.52
C ASP A 217 -14.49 -7.67 -9.80
N MET A 218 -15.63 -8.07 -10.39
CA MET A 218 -16.18 -7.48 -11.61
C MET A 218 -17.70 -7.45 -11.58
N ALA A 219 -18.27 -6.38 -12.10
CA ALA A 219 -19.71 -6.28 -12.30
C ALA A 219 -20.03 -5.69 -13.69
N SER A 220 -21.17 -6.07 -14.24
CA SER A 220 -21.68 -5.51 -15.50
C SER A 220 -23.14 -5.11 -15.37
N ALA A 221 -23.50 -4.01 -16.00
CA ALA A 221 -24.88 -3.55 -16.11
C ALA A 221 -25.05 -2.81 -17.45
N ASP A 222 -26.07 -3.17 -18.19
CA ASP A 222 -26.31 -2.68 -19.56
C ASP A 222 -25.07 -2.89 -20.46
N ARG A 223 -24.43 -1.83 -20.86
CA ARG A 223 -23.18 -1.87 -21.64
C ARG A 223 -21.92 -1.62 -20.82
N ALA A 224 -22.09 -1.16 -19.59
CA ALA A 224 -20.97 -0.89 -18.69
C ALA A 224 -20.41 -2.19 -18.11
N VAL A 225 -19.09 -2.32 -18.09
CA VAL A 225 -18.36 -3.35 -17.34
C VAL A 225 -17.34 -2.66 -16.46
N VAL A 226 -17.37 -2.99 -15.17
CA VAL A 226 -16.43 -2.48 -14.17
C VAL A 226 -15.63 -3.62 -13.60
N ALA A 227 -14.31 -3.48 -13.55
CA ALA A 227 -13.43 -4.38 -12.84
C ALA A 227 -12.65 -3.60 -11.76
N VAL A 228 -12.56 -4.16 -10.57
CA VAL A 228 -11.97 -3.48 -9.43
C VAL A 228 -10.87 -4.31 -8.77
N GLY A 229 -9.92 -3.62 -8.14
CA GLY A 229 -8.81 -4.27 -7.49
C GLY A 229 -7.85 -3.31 -6.78
N SER A 230 -6.57 -3.60 -6.86
CA SER A 230 -5.51 -2.76 -6.28
C SER A 230 -4.28 -2.68 -7.17
N ASP A 231 -3.62 -1.56 -7.10
CA ASP A 231 -2.32 -1.30 -7.71
C ASP A 231 -1.34 -0.86 -6.62
N THR A 232 -0.41 -1.75 -6.29
CA THR A 232 0.64 -1.53 -5.31
C THR A 232 2.03 -1.51 -5.97
N THR A 233 2.09 -1.20 -7.26
CA THR A 233 3.34 -1.06 -8.04
C THR A 233 4.20 0.07 -7.49
N SER A 234 3.60 1.21 -7.26
CA SER A 234 4.26 2.39 -6.70
C SER A 234 4.22 2.36 -5.16
N PRO A 235 5.17 3.00 -4.47
CA PRO A 235 5.11 3.28 -3.03
C PRO A 235 3.84 4.02 -2.58
N THR A 236 3.15 4.67 -3.52
CA THR A 236 1.81 5.24 -3.31
C THR A 236 0.74 4.32 -3.90
N PRO A 237 0.29 3.30 -3.16
CA PRO A 237 -0.70 2.35 -3.65
C PRO A 237 -2.04 3.05 -3.91
N ARG A 238 -2.80 2.55 -4.90
CA ARG A 238 -4.11 3.11 -5.26
C ARG A 238 -5.17 2.02 -5.43
N PRO A 239 -6.46 2.33 -5.17
CA PRO A 239 -7.56 1.49 -5.58
C PRO A 239 -7.61 1.45 -7.12
N LEU A 240 -7.87 0.28 -7.69
CA LEU A 240 -7.92 0.10 -9.13
C LEU A 240 -9.36 -0.04 -9.59
N PHE A 241 -9.77 0.83 -10.54
CA PHE A 241 -11.04 0.77 -11.23
C PHE A 241 -10.79 0.78 -12.73
N LEU A 242 -11.15 -0.31 -13.42
CA LEU A 242 -11.17 -0.37 -14.86
C LEU A 242 -12.61 -0.34 -15.35
N PHE A 243 -12.87 0.45 -16.38
CA PHE A 243 -14.19 0.68 -16.92
C PHE A 243 -14.23 0.45 -18.42
N SER A 244 -15.29 -0.21 -18.88
CA SER A 244 -15.65 -0.32 -20.29
C SER A 244 -17.07 0.19 -20.50
N PRO A 245 -17.28 1.19 -21.38
CA PRO A 245 -18.62 1.72 -21.68
C PRO A 245 -19.39 0.92 -22.74
N ASP A 246 -18.75 -0.03 -23.40
CA ASP A 246 -19.22 -0.62 -24.66
C ASP A 246 -19.29 -2.16 -24.63
N GLY A 247 -19.40 -2.74 -23.44
CA GLY A 247 -19.49 -4.19 -23.21
C GLY A 247 -18.16 -4.92 -23.35
N GLY A 248 -17.06 -4.25 -23.01
CA GLY A 248 -15.72 -4.84 -22.96
C GLY A 248 -14.90 -4.71 -24.23
N LYS A 249 -15.33 -3.89 -25.19
CA LYS A 249 -14.56 -3.65 -26.43
C LYS A 249 -13.41 -2.69 -26.22
N THR A 250 -13.65 -1.62 -25.47
CA THR A 250 -12.64 -0.65 -25.04
C THR A 250 -12.57 -0.58 -23.53
N TRP A 251 -11.39 -0.30 -22.99
CA TRP A 251 -11.15 -0.19 -21.56
C TRP A 251 -10.41 1.09 -21.23
N GLN A 252 -10.73 1.68 -20.10
CA GLN A 252 -10.08 2.88 -19.57
C GLN A 252 -9.97 2.80 -18.05
N LEU A 253 -9.01 3.53 -17.50
CA LEU A 253 -8.89 3.71 -16.08
C LEU A 253 -10.00 4.62 -15.58
N GLY A 254 -10.73 4.23 -14.54
CA GLY A 254 -11.74 5.07 -13.89
C GLY A 254 -11.11 6.31 -13.26
N GLN A 255 -11.95 7.25 -12.88
CA GLN A 255 -11.55 8.44 -12.13
C GLN A 255 -11.95 8.27 -10.67
N VAL A 256 -11.03 8.52 -9.75
CA VAL A 256 -11.28 8.40 -8.31
C VAL A 256 -11.02 9.72 -7.63
N SER A 257 -11.93 10.14 -6.76
CA SER A 257 -11.84 11.33 -5.93
C SER A 257 -12.07 11.01 -4.46
N GLY A 258 -11.45 11.81 -3.58
CA GLY A 258 -11.48 11.64 -2.13
C GLY A 258 -10.42 10.67 -1.61
N VAL A 259 -10.19 10.69 -0.30
CA VAL A 259 -9.22 9.82 0.38
C VAL A 259 -9.84 8.46 0.62
N SER A 260 -9.13 7.40 0.25
CA SER A 260 -9.62 6.03 0.34
C SER A 260 -8.50 5.01 0.56
N THR A 261 -8.87 3.80 0.94
CA THR A 261 -7.94 2.66 1.03
C THR A 261 -7.47 2.24 -0.36
N PRO A 262 -6.27 1.66 -0.50
CA PRO A 262 -5.72 1.29 -1.80
C PRO A 262 -6.31 0.01 -2.40
N THR A 263 -7.17 -0.70 -1.68
CA THR A 263 -7.70 -2.00 -2.11
C THR A 263 -9.21 -1.98 -2.24
N VAL A 264 -9.72 -2.33 -3.43
CA VAL A 264 -11.14 -2.60 -3.66
C VAL A 264 -11.36 -4.10 -3.75
N GLN A 265 -12.31 -4.62 -2.97
CA GLN A 265 -12.60 -6.04 -2.87
C GLN A 265 -13.86 -6.46 -3.63
N ARG A 266 -14.88 -5.59 -3.66
CA ARG A 266 -16.20 -5.88 -4.22
C ARG A 266 -16.73 -4.71 -5.02
N VAL A 267 -17.52 -5.01 -6.06
CA VAL A 267 -18.28 -4.02 -6.83
C VAL A 267 -19.65 -4.56 -7.23
N VAL A 268 -20.66 -3.75 -7.06
CA VAL A 268 -22.04 -4.01 -7.54
C VAL A 268 -22.61 -2.74 -8.17
N GLY A 269 -23.48 -2.89 -9.15
CA GLY A 269 -24.07 -1.71 -9.77
C GLY A 269 -25.12 -2.00 -10.82
N GLY A 270 -25.64 -0.93 -11.38
CA GLY A 270 -26.65 -0.89 -12.43
C GLY A 270 -27.66 0.25 -12.24
N ASP A 271 -28.41 0.61 -13.30
CA ASP A 271 -29.40 1.71 -13.32
C ASP A 271 -28.87 3.01 -12.72
N GLY A 272 -27.66 3.42 -13.10
CA GLY A 272 -27.04 4.67 -12.65
C GLY A 272 -26.65 4.70 -11.17
N ARG A 273 -26.51 3.55 -10.50
CA ARG A 273 -26.06 3.43 -9.11
C ARG A 273 -25.05 2.30 -8.96
N TRP A 274 -23.84 2.66 -8.58
CA TRP A 274 -22.74 1.73 -8.35
C TRP A 274 -22.16 1.92 -6.97
N LEU A 275 -21.75 0.82 -6.36
CA LEU A 275 -21.07 0.78 -5.07
C LEU A 275 -19.87 -0.16 -5.16
N ALA A 276 -18.75 0.27 -4.61
CA ALA A 276 -17.60 -0.59 -4.37
C ALA A 276 -17.23 -0.56 -2.89
N SER A 277 -16.71 -1.67 -2.39
CA SER A 277 -16.21 -1.79 -1.03
C SER A 277 -14.82 -2.41 -1.00
N GLY A 278 -14.02 -2.03 0.00
CA GLY A 278 -12.66 -2.49 0.13
C GLY A 278 -12.08 -2.28 1.53
N GLY A 279 -10.78 -2.43 1.62
CA GLY A 279 -10.01 -2.41 2.85
C GLY A 279 -9.19 -3.70 3.00
N ASP A 280 -8.18 -3.70 3.83
CA ASP A 280 -7.33 -4.86 4.05
C ASP A 280 -7.88 -5.86 5.09
N GLY A 281 -8.95 -5.48 5.76
CA GLY A 281 -9.63 -6.32 6.76
C GLY A 281 -8.89 -6.44 8.10
N SER A 282 -7.71 -5.88 8.23
CA SER A 282 -6.84 -6.05 9.40
C SER A 282 -6.62 -4.75 10.17
N SER A 283 -6.54 -3.61 9.49
CA SER A 283 -6.27 -2.30 10.10
C SER A 283 -7.54 -1.55 10.53
N GLY A 284 -8.74 -2.14 10.31
CA GLY A 284 -10.00 -1.43 10.47
C GLY A 284 -10.26 -0.37 9.39
N GLU A 285 -9.38 -0.28 8.40
CA GLU A 285 -9.55 0.57 7.23
C GLU A 285 -10.65 0.01 6.34
N ARG A 286 -11.68 0.81 6.11
CA ARG A 286 -12.79 0.50 5.21
C ARG A 286 -12.83 1.52 4.09
N GLY A 287 -12.78 1.02 2.86
CA GLY A 287 -13.07 1.81 1.68
C GLY A 287 -14.50 1.59 1.21
N LEU A 288 -15.19 2.67 0.94
CA LEU A 288 -16.46 2.67 0.22
C LEU A 288 -16.40 3.72 -0.86
N TRP A 289 -16.87 3.39 -2.05
CA TRP A 289 -16.91 4.30 -3.19
C TRP A 289 -18.25 4.21 -3.87
N THR A 290 -18.77 5.35 -4.28
CA THR A 290 -20.01 5.43 -5.06
C THR A 290 -19.74 6.00 -6.44
N SER A 291 -20.55 5.57 -7.42
CA SER A 291 -20.52 6.11 -8.77
C SER A 291 -21.92 6.09 -9.38
N THR A 292 -22.20 7.00 -10.29
CA THR A 292 -23.45 7.03 -11.08
C THR A 292 -23.28 6.47 -12.48
N ASP A 293 -22.05 6.35 -12.96
CA ASP A 293 -21.72 5.95 -14.33
C ASP A 293 -20.81 4.71 -14.41
N GLY A 294 -20.24 4.27 -13.28
CA GLY A 294 -19.23 3.20 -13.21
C GLY A 294 -17.82 3.65 -13.59
N PHE A 295 -17.65 4.90 -14.06
CA PHE A 295 -16.38 5.49 -14.45
C PHE A 295 -15.83 6.46 -13.41
N SER A 296 -16.67 7.38 -12.91
CA SER A 296 -16.32 8.41 -11.93
C SER A 296 -16.70 7.95 -10.53
N TRP A 297 -15.71 7.72 -9.68
CA TRP A 297 -15.88 7.17 -8.35
C TRP A 297 -15.53 8.21 -7.28
N SER A 298 -16.38 8.32 -6.27
CA SER A 298 -16.15 9.18 -5.11
C SER A 298 -16.04 8.34 -3.85
N ALA A 299 -14.95 8.51 -3.11
CA ALA A 299 -14.78 7.88 -1.81
C ALA A 299 -15.81 8.41 -0.81
N VAL A 300 -16.37 7.52 0.01
CA VAL A 300 -17.33 7.86 1.06
C VAL A 300 -16.57 8.17 2.35
N GLU A 301 -16.23 9.43 2.56
CA GLU A 301 -15.47 9.87 3.73
C GLU A 301 -16.30 9.89 5.03
N ARG A 302 -17.61 10.12 4.92
CA ARG A 302 -18.51 10.29 6.06
C ARG A 302 -19.78 9.45 5.91
N PRO A 303 -19.70 8.15 6.17
CA PRO A 303 -20.83 7.25 5.97
C PRO A 303 -21.98 7.41 7.00
N GLY A 304 -21.79 8.20 8.04
CA GLY A 304 -22.71 8.43 9.14
C GLY A 304 -22.02 8.24 10.49
N PRO A 305 -22.49 8.96 11.55
CA PRO A 305 -21.78 9.00 12.84
C PRO A 305 -21.74 7.64 13.56
N ASP A 306 -22.77 6.79 13.38
CA ASP A 306 -22.90 5.48 14.05
C ASP A 306 -22.97 4.31 13.06
N ALA A 307 -22.67 4.57 11.78
CA ALA A 307 -22.80 3.58 10.73
C ALA A 307 -21.82 2.41 10.96
N PHE A 308 -20.54 2.74 11.18
CA PHE A 308 -19.48 1.76 11.36
C PHE A 308 -18.74 1.98 12.67
N ARG A 309 -18.33 0.89 13.30
CA ARG A 309 -17.53 0.86 14.52
C ARG A 309 -16.11 0.40 14.21
N ALA A 310 -15.16 0.66 15.11
CA ALA A 310 -13.89 -0.02 15.09
C ALA A 310 -14.12 -1.55 15.18
N GLY A 311 -13.41 -2.33 14.39
CA GLY A 311 -13.60 -3.79 14.32
C GLY A 311 -14.74 -4.28 13.42
N ASP A 312 -15.46 -3.39 12.72
CA ASP A 312 -16.42 -3.78 11.68
C ASP A 312 -15.71 -4.12 10.36
N HIS A 313 -16.06 -5.25 9.77
CA HIS A 313 -15.54 -5.73 8.49
C HIS A 313 -16.68 -6.03 7.52
N ILE A 314 -16.65 -5.46 6.31
CA ILE A 314 -17.58 -5.77 5.23
C ILE A 314 -17.02 -6.95 4.45
N HIS A 315 -17.82 -8.01 4.27
CA HIS A 315 -17.47 -9.17 3.49
C HIS A 315 -18.07 -9.15 2.09
N ASP A 316 -19.31 -8.67 1.99
CA ASP A 316 -20.04 -8.67 0.73
C ASP A 316 -21.08 -7.55 0.67
N ILE A 317 -21.43 -7.14 -0.54
CA ILE A 317 -22.39 -6.08 -0.81
C ILE A 317 -23.40 -6.52 -1.87
N ALA A 318 -24.63 -6.04 -1.77
CA ALA A 318 -25.66 -6.28 -2.76
C ALA A 318 -26.45 -5.01 -3.06
N ARG A 319 -26.86 -4.87 -4.33
CA ARG A 319 -27.77 -3.81 -4.76
C ARG A 319 -29.22 -4.26 -4.61
N THR A 320 -30.06 -3.48 -3.95
CA THR A 320 -31.52 -3.67 -3.81
C THR A 320 -32.29 -2.72 -4.75
N ALA A 321 -33.60 -2.84 -4.83
CA ALA A 321 -34.41 -1.84 -5.55
C ALA A 321 -34.37 -0.47 -4.86
N SER A 322 -34.32 -0.45 -3.53
CA SER A 322 -34.31 0.78 -2.71
C SER A 322 -32.91 1.33 -2.40
N GLY A 323 -31.81 0.62 -2.72
CA GLY A 323 -30.45 1.08 -2.41
C GLY A 323 -29.44 -0.06 -2.35
N PHE A 324 -28.68 -0.15 -1.26
CA PHE A 324 -27.61 -1.11 -1.06
C PHE A 324 -27.67 -1.76 0.32
N VAL A 325 -27.17 -2.97 0.41
CA VAL A 325 -26.95 -3.71 1.66
C VAL A 325 -25.50 -4.18 1.70
N ALA A 326 -24.85 -4.02 2.84
CA ALA A 326 -23.56 -4.60 3.16
C ALA A 326 -23.69 -5.58 4.33
N VAL A 327 -22.89 -6.64 4.30
CA VAL A 327 -22.88 -7.68 5.35
C VAL A 327 -21.45 -8.02 5.75
N GLY A 328 -21.27 -8.45 6.99
CA GLY A 328 -19.96 -8.77 7.51
C GLY A 328 -19.97 -9.22 8.96
N HIS A 329 -18.95 -8.82 9.70
CA HIS A 329 -18.86 -9.06 11.13
C HIS A 329 -18.33 -7.82 11.88
N THR A 330 -18.48 -7.84 13.17
CA THR A 330 -17.85 -6.89 14.09
C THR A 330 -17.01 -7.67 15.10
N THR A 331 -15.84 -7.15 15.44
CA THR A 331 -15.04 -7.68 16.55
C THR A 331 -15.26 -6.78 17.76
N GLY A 332 -15.76 -7.36 18.86
CA GLY A 332 -15.94 -6.65 20.13
C GLY A 332 -14.58 -6.36 20.82
N GLU A 333 -14.61 -5.51 21.82
CA GLU A 333 -13.43 -5.20 22.64
C GLU A 333 -12.89 -6.43 23.39
N ASP A 334 -13.77 -7.39 23.67
CA ASP A 334 -13.47 -8.68 24.27
C ASP A 334 -12.90 -9.73 23.26
N GLY A 335 -12.70 -9.33 22.00
CA GLY A 335 -12.27 -10.23 20.91
C GLY A 335 -13.37 -11.14 20.37
N GLY A 336 -14.60 -11.06 20.91
CA GLY A 336 -15.74 -11.80 20.41
C GLY A 336 -16.19 -11.30 19.03
N SER A 337 -16.51 -12.23 18.10
CA SER A 337 -17.04 -11.89 16.78
C SER A 337 -18.58 -11.94 16.79
N GLY A 338 -19.21 -10.91 16.21
CA GLY A 338 -20.66 -10.82 16.02
C GLY A 338 -21.02 -10.47 14.58
N ALA A 339 -22.15 -10.98 14.07
CA ALA A 339 -22.64 -10.63 12.76
C ALA A 339 -22.97 -9.14 12.66
N ALA A 340 -22.68 -8.53 11.52
CA ALA A 340 -22.97 -7.14 11.22
C ALA A 340 -23.63 -7.00 9.84
N ALA A 341 -24.60 -6.09 9.77
CA ALA A 341 -25.25 -5.72 8.51
C ALA A 341 -25.51 -4.21 8.48
N TRP A 342 -25.50 -3.66 7.28
CA TRP A 342 -25.72 -2.24 7.04
C TRP A 342 -26.61 -2.07 5.81
N ARG A 343 -27.33 -0.97 5.76
CA ARG A 343 -28.09 -0.55 4.59
C ARG A 343 -27.81 0.89 4.23
N SER A 344 -28.03 1.22 2.97
CA SER A 344 -27.92 2.57 2.45
C SER A 344 -28.90 2.77 1.30
N ASP A 345 -29.56 3.93 1.22
CA ASP A 345 -30.42 4.26 0.09
C ASP A 345 -29.62 4.84 -1.10
N ASP A 346 -28.44 5.42 -0.86
CA ASP A 346 -27.64 6.14 -1.84
C ASP A 346 -26.18 5.60 -1.99
N GLY A 347 -25.76 4.68 -1.11
CA GLY A 347 -24.39 4.18 -1.03
C GLY A 347 -23.42 5.09 -0.25
N ALA A 348 -23.82 6.34 0.01
CA ALA A 348 -22.99 7.32 0.72
C ALA A 348 -23.31 7.41 2.21
N ARG A 349 -24.58 7.31 2.57
CA ARG A 349 -25.05 7.31 3.97
C ARG A 349 -25.50 5.94 4.37
N TRP A 350 -24.96 5.44 5.47
CA TRP A 350 -25.17 4.08 5.95
C TRP A 350 -25.83 4.04 7.31
N GLU A 351 -26.68 3.06 7.52
CA GLU A 351 -27.32 2.74 8.78
C GLU A 351 -26.93 1.31 9.17
N ARG A 352 -26.52 1.13 10.42
CA ARG A 352 -26.27 -0.19 10.98
C ARG A 352 -27.61 -0.84 11.32
N VAL A 353 -27.78 -2.09 10.93
CA VAL A 353 -29.01 -2.85 11.13
C VAL A 353 -28.86 -3.82 12.31
N GLU A 354 -29.94 -4.05 13.03
CA GLU A 354 -29.97 -5.00 14.15
C GLU A 354 -29.81 -6.44 13.64
N THR A 355 -28.84 -7.15 14.16
CA THR A 355 -28.53 -8.55 13.82
C THR A 355 -28.63 -9.50 15.01
N ARG A 356 -28.96 -8.97 16.21
CA ARG A 356 -29.19 -9.81 17.40
C ARG A 356 -30.32 -10.80 17.16
N GLY A 357 -30.14 -12.02 17.64
CA GLY A 357 -31.15 -13.10 17.49
C GLY A 357 -31.07 -13.85 16.16
N LEU A 358 -30.18 -13.49 15.24
CA LEU A 358 -29.91 -14.26 14.02
C LEU A 358 -29.09 -15.54 14.31
N GLU A 359 -28.47 -15.63 15.51
CA GLU A 359 -27.63 -16.75 15.95
C GLU A 359 -26.51 -17.09 14.99
N VAL A 360 -25.88 -16.04 14.38
CA VAL A 360 -24.70 -16.13 13.53
C VAL A 360 -23.62 -15.20 14.05
N ARG A 361 -22.36 -15.61 13.90
CA ARG A 361 -21.20 -14.82 14.32
C ARG A 361 -20.64 -13.92 13.21
N GLU A 362 -20.96 -14.23 11.95
CA GLU A 362 -20.61 -13.43 10.78
C GLU A 362 -21.55 -13.71 9.62
N ILE A 363 -21.64 -12.79 8.67
CA ILE A 363 -22.40 -12.96 7.42
C ILE A 363 -21.40 -12.79 6.26
N ARG A 364 -21.26 -13.80 5.40
CA ARG A 364 -20.19 -13.89 4.39
C ARG A 364 -20.61 -13.59 2.97
N ALA A 365 -21.89 -13.81 2.63
CA ALA A 365 -22.39 -13.54 1.29
C ALA A 365 -23.81 -12.97 1.33
N VAL A 366 -24.11 -12.13 0.35
CA VAL A 366 -25.43 -11.51 0.20
C VAL A 366 -25.80 -11.32 -1.26
N VAL A 367 -27.06 -11.58 -1.60
CA VAL A 367 -27.66 -11.26 -2.91
C VAL A 367 -29.04 -10.65 -2.69
N ALA A 368 -29.47 -9.80 -3.62
CA ALA A 368 -30.78 -9.16 -3.54
C ALA A 368 -31.53 -9.28 -4.88
N LYS A 369 -32.83 -9.51 -4.80
CA LYS A 369 -33.78 -9.50 -5.90
C LYS A 369 -34.92 -8.53 -5.57
N GLY A 370 -34.91 -7.35 -6.16
CA GLY A 370 -35.71 -6.25 -5.67
C GLY A 370 -35.30 -5.88 -4.24
N ASP A 371 -36.26 -5.80 -3.33
CA ASP A 371 -35.99 -5.57 -1.91
C ASP A 371 -36.00 -6.86 -1.07
N THR A 372 -36.14 -8.03 -1.71
CA THR A 372 -35.87 -9.30 -1.02
C THR A 372 -34.39 -9.59 -1.04
N VAL A 373 -33.78 -9.66 0.13
CA VAL A 373 -32.36 -9.92 0.33
C VAL A 373 -32.19 -11.29 0.98
N VAL A 374 -31.22 -12.06 0.49
CA VAL A 374 -30.82 -13.35 1.05
C VAL A 374 -29.34 -13.31 1.37
N ALA A 375 -28.98 -13.75 2.55
CA ALA A 375 -27.59 -13.82 2.99
C ALA A 375 -27.27 -15.19 3.60
N ILE A 376 -25.98 -15.51 3.68
CA ILE A 376 -25.50 -16.73 4.32
C ILE A 376 -24.44 -16.35 5.38
N GLY A 377 -24.64 -16.89 6.57
CA GLY A 377 -23.78 -16.62 7.72
C GLY A 377 -23.32 -17.89 8.43
N GLN A 378 -22.26 -17.75 9.20
CA GLN A 378 -21.73 -18.81 10.04
C GLN A 378 -22.51 -18.84 11.35
N PRO A 379 -23.04 -20.00 11.78
CA PRO A 379 -23.73 -20.12 13.07
C PRO A 379 -22.85 -19.66 14.24
N ALA A 380 -23.48 -19.08 15.26
CA ALA A 380 -22.78 -18.70 16.49
C ALA A 380 -22.23 -19.91 17.25
N VAL A 381 -22.91 -21.05 17.14
CA VAL A 381 -22.51 -22.33 17.73
C VAL A 381 -22.55 -23.41 16.65
N GLY A 382 -21.50 -24.22 16.60
CA GLY A 382 -21.36 -25.29 15.61
C GLY A 382 -20.75 -24.84 14.30
N GLU A 383 -20.67 -25.77 13.36
CA GLU A 383 -20.14 -25.55 12.02
C GLU A 383 -21.25 -25.44 10.96
N GLY A 384 -20.88 -25.09 9.73
CA GLY A 384 -21.77 -25.01 8.59
C GLY A 384 -22.29 -23.60 8.30
N SER A 385 -23.40 -23.53 7.61
CA SER A 385 -24.00 -22.29 7.12
C SER A 385 -25.47 -22.18 7.49
N ARG A 386 -25.91 -20.95 7.82
CA ARG A 386 -27.30 -20.60 8.06
C ARG A 386 -27.76 -19.56 7.05
N VAL A 387 -28.92 -19.78 6.45
CA VAL A 387 -29.49 -18.81 5.51
C VAL A 387 -30.34 -17.78 6.26
N LEU A 388 -30.10 -16.52 5.94
CA LEU A 388 -30.77 -15.33 6.46
C LEU A 388 -31.59 -14.66 5.36
N ARG A 389 -32.66 -13.99 5.71
CA ARG A 389 -33.53 -13.30 4.77
C ARG A 389 -34.00 -11.97 5.32
N SER A 390 -34.10 -10.98 4.45
CA SER A 390 -34.84 -9.74 4.64
C SER A 390 -35.85 -9.57 3.50
N ALA A 391 -37.03 -9.00 3.78
CA ALA A 391 -38.07 -8.76 2.79
C ALA A 391 -38.21 -7.28 2.42
N ASP A 392 -37.44 -6.39 3.04
CA ASP A 392 -37.61 -4.93 3.05
C ASP A 392 -36.30 -4.16 2.80
N GLY A 393 -35.46 -4.69 1.93
CA GLY A 393 -34.20 -4.02 1.53
C GLY A 393 -33.14 -4.05 2.62
N GLY A 394 -33.15 -5.07 3.47
CA GLY A 394 -32.15 -5.23 4.53
C GLY A 394 -32.47 -4.51 5.85
N ARG A 395 -33.68 -3.95 6.02
CA ARG A 395 -34.07 -3.27 7.28
C ARG A 395 -34.27 -4.24 8.43
N HIS A 396 -34.96 -5.34 8.15
CA HIS A 396 -35.22 -6.38 9.15
C HIS A 396 -34.77 -7.73 8.64
N TRP A 397 -34.05 -8.45 9.47
CA TRP A 397 -33.50 -9.75 9.16
C TRP A 397 -34.09 -10.85 10.01
N GLN A 398 -34.23 -12.02 9.41
CA GLN A 398 -34.63 -13.23 10.09
C GLN A 398 -33.84 -14.44 9.61
N ALA A 399 -33.53 -15.35 10.51
CA ALA A 399 -32.95 -16.63 10.14
C ALA A 399 -34.03 -17.52 9.52
N THR A 400 -33.74 -18.20 8.42
CA THR A 400 -34.65 -19.23 7.87
C THR A 400 -34.42 -20.56 8.54
N GLY A 401 -35.33 -21.50 8.35
CA GLY A 401 -35.16 -22.88 8.85
C GLY A 401 -34.15 -23.72 8.07
N PHE A 402 -33.56 -23.16 6.98
CA PHE A 402 -32.64 -23.89 6.13
C PHE A 402 -31.20 -23.70 6.60
N GLN A 403 -30.50 -24.82 6.73
CA GLN A 403 -29.10 -24.88 7.16
C GLN A 403 -28.30 -25.86 6.28
N LEU A 404 -27.02 -25.62 6.11
CA LEU A 404 -26.07 -26.50 5.47
C LEU A 404 -24.93 -26.82 6.45
N PRO A 405 -25.07 -27.90 7.25
CA PRO A 405 -24.09 -28.20 8.30
C PRO A 405 -22.70 -28.58 7.76
N GLU A 406 -22.62 -29.07 6.54
CA GLU A 406 -21.38 -29.52 5.90
C GLU A 406 -20.68 -28.44 5.05
N ALA A 407 -21.27 -27.24 4.95
CA ALA A 407 -20.75 -26.18 4.09
C ALA A 407 -20.47 -24.91 4.87
N LEU A 408 -19.24 -24.42 4.83
CA LEU A 408 -18.86 -23.12 5.39
C LEU A 408 -19.40 -21.98 4.51
N PRO A 409 -19.90 -20.89 5.11
CA PRO A 409 -20.34 -19.73 4.35
C PRO A 409 -19.16 -19.03 3.70
N ARG A 410 -19.28 -18.73 2.41
CA ARG A 410 -18.27 -18.03 1.65
C ARG A 410 -18.92 -17.04 0.69
N THR A 411 -18.20 -16.00 0.31
CA THR A 411 -18.60 -15.10 -0.77
C THR A 411 -18.73 -15.89 -2.09
N GLY A 412 -19.75 -15.55 -2.89
CA GLY A 412 -20.03 -16.28 -4.14
C GLY A 412 -20.84 -17.58 -3.96
N THR A 413 -21.28 -17.93 -2.74
CA THR A 413 -22.16 -19.08 -2.48
C THR A 413 -23.59 -18.86 -2.99
N LEU A 414 -24.01 -17.61 -3.10
CA LEU A 414 -25.36 -17.21 -3.51
C LEU A 414 -25.36 -16.63 -4.93
N GLY A 415 -26.42 -16.90 -5.67
CA GLY A 415 -26.67 -16.37 -7.01
C GLY A 415 -28.16 -16.15 -7.28
N LEU A 416 -28.44 -15.52 -8.42
CA LEU A 416 -29.81 -15.18 -8.84
C LEU A 416 -30.12 -15.82 -10.18
N LEU A 417 -31.29 -16.42 -10.24
CA LEU A 417 -31.99 -16.74 -11.48
C LEU A 417 -33.11 -15.72 -11.70
N PRO A 418 -33.66 -15.58 -12.91
CA PRO A 418 -34.72 -14.59 -13.16
C PRO A 418 -35.92 -14.71 -12.22
N LYS A 419 -36.24 -15.91 -11.75
CA LYS A 419 -37.42 -16.19 -10.91
C LYS A 419 -37.11 -16.64 -9.48
N GLN A 420 -35.86 -16.96 -9.13
CA GLN A 420 -35.51 -17.58 -7.86
C GLN A 420 -34.07 -17.29 -7.43
N PHE A 421 -33.79 -17.46 -6.17
CA PHE A 421 -32.46 -17.50 -5.60
C PHE A 421 -31.82 -18.87 -5.80
N VAL A 422 -30.51 -18.90 -5.93
CA VAL A 422 -29.69 -20.12 -6.04
C VAL A 422 -28.64 -20.10 -4.96
N LEU A 423 -28.39 -21.25 -4.36
CA LEU A 423 -27.34 -21.48 -3.38
C LEU A 423 -26.57 -22.72 -3.78
N VAL A 424 -25.24 -22.60 -3.78
CA VAL A 424 -24.32 -23.69 -4.04
C VAL A 424 -23.20 -23.67 -2.99
N PRO A 425 -22.92 -24.78 -2.30
CA PRO A 425 -21.73 -24.87 -1.45
C PRO A 425 -20.48 -24.65 -2.28
N THR A 426 -19.65 -23.67 -1.90
CA THR A 426 -18.43 -23.31 -2.63
C THR A 426 -17.18 -23.89 -1.95
N ARG A 427 -16.15 -24.20 -2.75
CA ARG A 427 -14.87 -24.76 -2.33
C ARG A 427 -14.99 -26.03 -1.48
N GLN A 428 -16.03 -26.81 -1.76
CA GLN A 428 -16.30 -28.06 -1.09
C GLN A 428 -15.89 -29.22 -2.01
N ARG A 429 -14.96 -30.05 -1.59
CA ARG A 429 -14.59 -31.30 -2.27
C ARG A 429 -15.65 -32.35 -1.96
N THR A 430 -16.12 -33.03 -2.99
CA THR A 430 -17.04 -34.16 -2.84
C THR A 430 -16.39 -35.41 -3.44
N VAL A 431 -16.64 -36.57 -2.84
CA VAL A 431 -16.09 -37.85 -3.29
C VAL A 431 -16.53 -38.19 -4.71
N THR A 432 -17.75 -37.79 -5.09
CA THR A 432 -18.33 -38.01 -6.42
C THR A 432 -17.98 -36.92 -7.42
N GLY A 433 -17.40 -35.79 -6.97
CA GLY A 433 -17.20 -34.61 -7.82
C GLY A 433 -18.49 -33.83 -8.08
N ASP A 434 -19.63 -34.21 -7.48
CA ASP A 434 -20.92 -33.58 -7.70
C ASP A 434 -21.25 -32.59 -6.59
N VAL A 435 -21.71 -31.38 -6.96
CA VAL A 435 -22.09 -30.31 -6.02
C VAL A 435 -23.59 -30.06 -6.12
N ARG A 436 -24.31 -30.16 -4.99
CA ARG A 436 -25.76 -29.95 -4.92
C ARG A 436 -26.11 -28.47 -5.13
N VAL A 437 -27.19 -28.21 -5.87
CA VAL A 437 -27.75 -26.89 -6.11
C VAL A 437 -29.07 -26.77 -5.39
N TYR A 438 -29.26 -25.71 -4.63
CA TYR A 438 -30.48 -25.41 -3.90
C TYR A 438 -31.13 -24.15 -4.48
N CYS A 439 -32.46 -24.16 -4.60
CA CYS A 439 -33.22 -23.04 -5.15
C CYS A 439 -34.33 -22.61 -4.20
N SER A 440 -34.66 -21.32 -4.24
CA SER A 440 -35.77 -20.74 -3.50
C SER A 440 -36.40 -19.57 -4.26
N PRO A 441 -37.69 -19.58 -4.56
CA PRO A 441 -38.39 -18.45 -5.18
C PRO A 441 -38.42 -17.20 -4.29
N THR A 442 -38.52 -17.40 -2.99
CA THR A 442 -38.74 -16.33 -2.00
C THR A 442 -37.56 -16.10 -1.06
N GLY A 443 -36.53 -16.97 -1.10
CA GLY A 443 -35.43 -16.96 -0.13
C GLY A 443 -35.76 -17.55 1.24
N ALA A 444 -37.00 -17.93 1.49
CA ALA A 444 -37.44 -18.49 2.78
C ALA A 444 -37.35 -20.04 2.83
N GLU A 445 -37.88 -20.69 1.82
CA GLU A 445 -37.88 -22.15 1.69
C GLU A 445 -36.94 -22.60 0.59
N TRP A 446 -36.06 -23.52 0.90
CA TRP A 446 -35.03 -24.02 0.00
C TRP A 446 -35.22 -25.50 -0.31
N LYS A 447 -35.05 -25.86 -1.60
CA LYS A 447 -35.13 -27.27 -2.04
C LYS A 447 -33.97 -27.52 -2.99
N GLN A 448 -33.43 -28.73 -2.98
CA GLN A 448 -32.48 -29.14 -4.00
C GLN A 448 -33.20 -29.11 -5.36
N CYS A 449 -32.64 -28.37 -6.31
CA CYS A 449 -33.21 -28.19 -7.65
C CYS A 449 -32.33 -28.75 -8.77
N GLY A 450 -31.09 -29.11 -8.45
CA GLY A 450 -30.14 -29.63 -9.43
C GLY A 450 -28.85 -30.10 -8.78
N THR A 451 -27.91 -30.47 -9.69
CA THR A 451 -26.55 -30.88 -9.31
C THR A 451 -25.58 -30.41 -10.41
N ILE A 452 -24.46 -29.83 -10.01
CA ILE A 452 -23.32 -29.56 -10.90
C ILE A 452 -22.44 -30.79 -10.83
N GLY A 453 -22.43 -31.59 -11.91
CA GLY A 453 -21.68 -32.86 -12.01
C GLY A 453 -20.45 -32.75 -12.92
N GLY A 454 -19.70 -33.85 -12.96
CA GLY A 454 -18.51 -33.99 -13.81
C GLY A 454 -17.30 -33.22 -13.37
N LEU A 455 -17.26 -32.72 -12.11
CA LEU A 455 -16.09 -32.11 -11.51
C LEU A 455 -15.10 -33.21 -11.09
N SER A 456 -13.82 -32.95 -11.26
CA SER A 456 -12.77 -33.85 -10.75
C SER A 456 -12.85 -33.96 -9.21
N GLY A 457 -12.70 -35.16 -8.65
CA GLY A 457 -12.62 -35.35 -7.19
C GLY A 457 -11.45 -34.62 -6.51
N GLU A 458 -10.46 -34.21 -7.28
CA GLU A 458 -9.34 -33.36 -6.84
C GLU A 458 -9.67 -31.87 -6.93
N SER A 459 -10.72 -31.50 -7.65
CA SER A 459 -11.18 -30.12 -7.80
C SER A 459 -11.71 -29.58 -6.46
N PRO A 460 -11.46 -28.32 -6.11
CA PRO A 460 -12.10 -27.67 -4.96
C PRO A 460 -13.62 -27.46 -5.16
N GLY A 461 -14.22 -27.95 -6.23
CA GLY A 461 -15.64 -27.81 -6.53
C GLY A 461 -15.97 -26.48 -7.22
N VAL A 462 -17.10 -25.89 -6.82
CA VAL A 462 -17.50 -24.56 -7.30
C VAL A 462 -16.79 -23.48 -6.49
N GLU A 463 -16.08 -22.57 -7.16
CA GLU A 463 -15.39 -21.42 -6.53
C GLU A 463 -16.40 -20.32 -6.16
N SER A 464 -17.26 -19.96 -7.12
CA SER A 464 -18.25 -18.90 -6.94
C SER A 464 -19.39 -19.01 -7.95
N LEU A 465 -20.52 -18.37 -7.60
CA LEU A 465 -21.63 -18.09 -8.49
C LEU A 465 -21.60 -16.63 -8.94
N ILE A 466 -21.96 -16.41 -10.20
CA ILE A 466 -22.19 -15.08 -10.76
C ILE A 466 -23.62 -15.01 -11.27
N SER A 467 -24.32 -13.95 -10.90
CA SER A 467 -25.67 -13.66 -11.39
C SER A 467 -25.60 -12.82 -12.67
N HIS A 468 -26.38 -13.16 -13.67
CA HIS A 468 -26.53 -12.35 -14.87
C HIS A 468 -28.00 -12.31 -15.32
N LYS A 469 -28.34 -11.44 -16.27
CA LYS A 469 -29.72 -11.16 -16.68
C LYS A 469 -30.51 -12.40 -17.11
N SER A 470 -29.87 -13.37 -17.75
CA SER A 470 -30.53 -14.56 -18.25
C SER A 470 -30.37 -15.81 -17.37
N GLY A 471 -29.58 -15.73 -16.28
CA GLY A 471 -29.34 -16.91 -15.45
C GLY A 471 -28.24 -16.74 -14.42
N VAL A 472 -27.61 -17.85 -14.09
CA VAL A 472 -26.50 -17.94 -13.16
C VAL A 472 -25.34 -18.70 -13.79
N ALA A 473 -24.12 -18.30 -13.49
CA ALA A 473 -22.92 -19.04 -13.86
C ALA A 473 -22.20 -19.55 -12.61
N ALA A 474 -21.68 -20.78 -12.69
CA ALA A 474 -20.82 -21.39 -11.69
C ALA A 474 -19.37 -21.42 -12.21
N ILE A 475 -18.47 -20.89 -11.44
CA ILE A 475 -17.03 -20.93 -11.71
C ILE A 475 -16.46 -22.14 -11.00
N THR A 476 -15.75 -22.98 -11.73
CA THR A 476 -15.09 -24.17 -11.19
C THR A 476 -13.60 -24.13 -11.52
N GLN A 477 -12.78 -24.65 -10.61
CA GLN A 477 -11.34 -24.71 -10.79
C GLN A 477 -10.92 -26.17 -11.00
N ALA A 478 -10.40 -26.50 -12.17
CA ALA A 478 -9.95 -27.85 -12.54
C ALA A 478 -8.46 -28.12 -12.24
N GLY A 479 -7.75 -27.14 -11.69
CA GLY A 479 -6.32 -27.15 -11.35
C GLY A 479 -5.77 -25.72 -11.27
N LEU A 480 -4.49 -25.57 -10.94
CA LEU A 480 -3.86 -24.25 -10.88
C LEU A 480 -3.93 -23.55 -12.25
N GLY A 481 -4.50 -22.33 -12.27
CA GLY A 481 -4.67 -21.55 -13.51
C GLY A 481 -5.65 -22.12 -14.54
N LYS A 482 -6.48 -23.12 -14.17
CA LYS A 482 -7.46 -23.72 -15.05
C LYS A 482 -8.86 -23.55 -14.49
N TYR A 483 -9.67 -22.75 -15.17
CA TYR A 483 -11.04 -22.46 -14.74
C TYR A 483 -12.04 -22.88 -15.82
N SER A 484 -13.16 -23.45 -15.40
CA SER A 484 -14.30 -23.73 -16.26
C SER A 484 -15.52 -22.97 -15.76
N VAL A 485 -16.32 -22.47 -16.68
CA VAL A 485 -17.56 -21.75 -16.38
C VAL A 485 -18.74 -22.53 -16.93
N LEU A 486 -19.66 -22.89 -16.03
CA LEU A 486 -20.90 -23.56 -16.35
C LEU A 486 -22.05 -22.56 -16.16
N THR A 487 -23.03 -22.54 -17.05
CA THR A 487 -24.20 -21.66 -16.96
C THR A 487 -25.48 -22.43 -16.86
N SER A 488 -26.45 -21.89 -16.13
CA SER A 488 -27.79 -22.42 -15.98
C SER A 488 -28.83 -21.30 -16.00
N THR A 489 -29.99 -21.57 -16.64
CA THR A 489 -31.17 -20.68 -16.65
C THR A 489 -32.26 -21.10 -15.67
N ASN A 490 -32.16 -22.31 -15.11
CA ASN A 490 -33.18 -22.93 -14.25
C ASN A 490 -32.63 -23.51 -12.94
N GLY A 491 -31.29 -23.63 -12.79
CA GLY A 491 -30.61 -24.22 -11.64
C GLY A 491 -30.45 -25.74 -11.66
N SER A 492 -31.13 -26.44 -12.60
CA SER A 492 -31.04 -27.89 -12.77
C SER A 492 -30.08 -28.30 -13.90
N ASP A 493 -30.17 -27.61 -15.03
CA ASP A 493 -29.41 -27.93 -16.23
C ASP A 493 -28.21 -27.01 -16.33
N TRP A 494 -27.02 -27.58 -16.26
CA TRP A 494 -25.75 -26.83 -16.30
C TRP A 494 -24.99 -27.18 -17.58
N ASN A 495 -24.68 -26.14 -18.36
CA ASN A 495 -23.98 -26.28 -19.62
C ASN A 495 -22.64 -25.56 -19.57
N LYS A 496 -21.62 -26.22 -20.04
CA LYS A 496 -20.29 -25.62 -20.14
C LYS A 496 -20.31 -24.44 -21.09
N ARG A 497 -19.86 -23.28 -20.62
CA ARG A 497 -19.90 -22.02 -21.34
C ARG A 497 -18.52 -21.63 -21.90
N ALA A 498 -17.48 -21.78 -21.10
CA ALA A 498 -16.11 -21.42 -21.44
C ALA A 498 -15.11 -22.16 -20.55
N ASP A 499 -13.91 -22.31 -21.07
CA ASP A 499 -12.72 -22.67 -20.32
C ASP A 499 -11.71 -21.51 -20.38
N PHE A 500 -11.07 -21.28 -19.29
CA PHE A 500 -9.86 -20.47 -19.19
C PHE A 500 -8.72 -21.42 -18.83
N ALA A 501 -7.96 -21.81 -19.84
CA ALA A 501 -6.82 -22.70 -19.73
C ALA A 501 -5.53 -21.94 -20.02
N ASP A 502 -4.39 -22.57 -19.76
CA ASP A 502 -3.05 -22.05 -20.06
C ASP A 502 -2.68 -20.72 -19.38
N LEU A 503 -3.31 -20.47 -18.23
CA LEU A 503 -3.02 -19.31 -17.39
C LEU A 503 -2.05 -19.69 -16.26
N SER A 504 -0.90 -20.27 -16.62
CA SER A 504 0.12 -20.66 -15.63
C SER A 504 0.49 -19.49 -14.71
N GLY A 505 0.40 -19.71 -13.40
CA GLY A 505 0.66 -18.67 -12.40
C GLY A 505 -0.45 -17.64 -12.23
N ALA A 506 -1.57 -17.73 -12.99
CA ALA A 506 -2.67 -16.79 -12.84
C ALA A 506 -3.70 -17.24 -11.78
N THR A 507 -4.25 -16.26 -11.08
CA THR A 507 -5.38 -16.42 -10.17
C THR A 507 -6.52 -15.51 -10.62
N LEU A 508 -7.61 -16.09 -11.12
CA LEU A 508 -8.82 -15.35 -11.47
C LEU A 508 -9.74 -15.26 -10.25
N ARG A 509 -10.25 -14.06 -9.95
CA ARG A 509 -11.12 -13.78 -8.79
C ARG A 509 -12.44 -13.12 -9.17
N GLY A 510 -12.40 -12.09 -10.05
CA GLY A 510 -13.56 -11.35 -10.50
C GLY A 510 -14.11 -11.96 -11.80
N PHE A 511 -15.41 -12.20 -11.84
CA PHE A 511 -16.09 -12.72 -13.03
C PHE A 511 -17.40 -11.96 -13.24
N THR A 512 -17.75 -11.68 -14.49
CA THR A 512 -19.07 -11.13 -14.85
C THR A 512 -19.47 -11.53 -16.26
N ILE A 513 -20.77 -11.51 -16.56
CA ILE A 513 -21.30 -11.72 -17.89
C ILE A 513 -22.06 -10.47 -18.31
N SER A 514 -21.61 -9.82 -19.37
CA SER A 514 -22.27 -8.63 -19.91
C SER A 514 -23.63 -8.97 -20.55
N ASP A 515 -24.47 -7.96 -20.73
CA ASP A 515 -25.77 -8.13 -21.42
C ASP A 515 -25.64 -8.64 -22.87
N ALA A 516 -24.49 -8.41 -23.51
CA ALA A 516 -24.14 -8.98 -24.81
C ALA A 516 -23.75 -10.46 -24.74
N GLY A 517 -23.70 -11.05 -23.54
CA GLY A 517 -23.33 -12.43 -23.28
C GLY A 517 -21.82 -12.70 -23.32
N THR A 518 -20.99 -11.69 -23.35
CA THR A 518 -19.54 -11.86 -23.17
C THR A 518 -19.22 -12.10 -21.70
N LEU A 519 -18.54 -13.20 -21.42
CA LEU A 519 -18.02 -13.56 -20.10
C LEU A 519 -16.65 -12.90 -19.92
N PHE A 520 -16.47 -12.18 -18.86
CA PHE A 520 -15.18 -11.60 -18.44
C PHE A 520 -14.68 -12.30 -17.18
N ALA A 521 -13.36 -12.45 -17.10
CA ALA A 521 -12.67 -12.99 -15.93
C ALA A 521 -11.41 -12.14 -15.64
N GLY A 522 -11.30 -11.64 -14.45
CA GLY A 522 -10.22 -10.76 -14.02
C GLY A 522 -9.45 -11.33 -12.84
N GLY A 523 -8.16 -11.02 -12.78
CA GLY A 523 -7.26 -11.45 -11.70
C GLY A 523 -5.86 -10.92 -11.87
N ASP A 524 -4.90 -11.70 -11.44
CA ASP A 524 -3.47 -11.41 -11.57
C ASP A 524 -2.68 -12.65 -11.98
N GLN A 525 -1.48 -12.44 -12.48
CA GLN A 525 -0.54 -13.48 -12.89
C GLN A 525 0.87 -13.07 -12.45
N ALA A 526 1.53 -13.96 -11.71
CA ALA A 526 2.95 -13.83 -11.46
C ALA A 526 3.71 -13.99 -12.79
N ALA A 527 4.37 -12.94 -13.25
CA ALA A 527 5.16 -12.92 -14.47
C ALA A 527 6.65 -13.16 -14.20
N SER A 528 7.12 -12.77 -13.02
CA SER A 528 8.46 -13.04 -12.49
C SER A 528 8.40 -13.16 -10.96
N ASP A 529 9.54 -13.22 -10.30
CA ASP A 529 9.64 -13.16 -8.84
C ASP A 529 9.29 -11.80 -8.24
N VAL A 530 9.30 -10.74 -9.07
CA VAL A 530 9.00 -9.37 -8.67
C VAL A 530 7.73 -8.81 -9.32
N ASP A 531 7.24 -9.44 -10.41
CA ASP A 531 6.11 -8.92 -11.19
C ASP A 531 4.85 -9.72 -10.94
N ASN A 532 3.76 -9.01 -10.67
CA ASN A 532 2.41 -9.54 -10.62
C ASN A 532 1.50 -8.68 -11.50
N GLN A 533 1.22 -9.15 -12.71
CA GLN A 533 0.53 -8.40 -13.74
C GLN A 533 -0.97 -8.66 -13.74
N LEU A 534 -1.75 -7.68 -14.17
CA LEU A 534 -3.17 -7.85 -14.40
C LEU A 534 -3.46 -8.91 -15.48
N VAL A 535 -4.44 -9.75 -15.20
CA VAL A 535 -5.07 -10.63 -16.17
C VAL A 535 -6.52 -10.23 -16.32
N LEU A 536 -6.93 -9.96 -17.55
CA LEU A 536 -8.31 -9.79 -17.92
C LEU A 536 -8.59 -10.63 -19.17
N MET A 537 -9.52 -11.56 -19.05
CA MET A 537 -9.93 -12.46 -20.11
C MET A 537 -11.34 -12.13 -20.57
N ALA A 538 -11.62 -12.30 -21.85
CA ALA A 538 -12.95 -12.17 -22.41
C ALA A 538 -13.28 -13.41 -23.24
N ALA A 539 -14.44 -14.01 -22.99
CA ALA A 539 -14.99 -15.12 -23.77
C ALA A 539 -16.32 -14.68 -24.39
N PRO A 540 -16.36 -14.31 -25.67
CA PRO A 540 -17.59 -13.93 -26.36
C PRO A 540 -18.65 -15.03 -26.32
N ALA A 541 -19.93 -14.68 -26.57
CA ALA A 541 -21.02 -15.65 -26.59
C ALA A 541 -20.78 -16.80 -27.60
N ARG A 542 -20.08 -16.51 -28.69
CA ARG A 542 -19.56 -17.46 -29.68
C ARG A 542 -18.09 -17.11 -29.95
N GLY A 543 -17.20 -18.06 -29.71
CA GLY A 543 -15.76 -17.86 -29.86
C GLY A 543 -14.97 -18.34 -28.66
N GLU A 544 -13.66 -18.33 -28.78
CA GLU A 544 -12.73 -18.74 -27.74
C GLU A 544 -12.44 -17.60 -26.77
N ALA A 545 -12.02 -17.97 -25.57
CA ALA A 545 -11.55 -17.02 -24.59
C ALA A 545 -10.22 -16.40 -25.03
N ALA A 546 -10.09 -15.10 -24.92
CA ALA A 546 -8.88 -14.37 -25.27
C ALA A 546 -8.50 -13.36 -24.17
N ARG A 547 -7.21 -13.07 -24.06
CA ARG A 547 -6.71 -12.03 -23.15
C ARG A 547 -7.03 -10.65 -23.69
N VAL A 548 -7.57 -9.79 -22.86
CA VAL A 548 -7.80 -8.38 -23.17
C VAL A 548 -6.47 -7.63 -23.07
N LYS A 549 -6.15 -6.84 -24.09
CA LYS A 549 -4.94 -6.01 -24.11
C LYS A 549 -5.19 -4.74 -23.28
N LEU A 550 -4.49 -4.60 -22.16
CA LEU A 550 -4.61 -3.45 -21.25
C LEU A 550 -3.43 -2.48 -21.37
N GLY A 551 -2.41 -2.79 -22.15
CA GLY A 551 -1.19 -1.97 -22.26
C GLY A 551 -1.40 -0.57 -22.85
N GLU A 552 -2.53 -0.35 -23.55
CA GLU A 552 -2.89 0.95 -24.13
C GLU A 552 -3.81 1.79 -23.22
N VAL A 553 -4.18 1.27 -22.04
CA VAL A 553 -5.03 2.01 -21.10
C VAL A 553 -4.19 3.10 -20.44
N GLU A 554 -4.52 4.35 -20.76
CA GLU A 554 -3.81 5.52 -20.25
C GLU A 554 -3.85 5.58 -18.72
N GLY A 555 -2.71 5.83 -18.09
CA GLY A 555 -2.56 5.94 -16.65
C GLY A 555 -2.61 4.59 -15.89
N LEU A 556 -2.82 3.47 -16.58
CA LEU A 556 -2.82 2.14 -15.93
C LEU A 556 -1.41 1.70 -15.57
N ALA A 557 -0.47 1.83 -16.49
CA ALA A 557 0.94 1.49 -16.22
C ALA A 557 1.55 2.49 -15.24
N ARG A 558 2.12 1.98 -14.15
CA ARG A 558 2.95 2.73 -13.21
C ARG A 558 4.31 2.07 -13.11
N ILE A 559 5.32 2.86 -12.83
CA ILE A 559 6.68 2.34 -12.68
C ILE A 559 6.99 2.23 -11.20
N ALA A 560 7.43 1.05 -10.78
CA ALA A 560 7.91 0.80 -9.42
C ALA A 560 9.25 1.50 -9.22
N ARG A 561 9.23 2.76 -8.78
CA ARG A 561 10.43 3.55 -8.46
C ARG A 561 10.27 4.27 -7.15
N GLU A 562 11.36 4.32 -6.41
CA GLU A 562 11.45 5.06 -5.16
C GLU A 562 12.88 5.55 -4.98
N THR A 563 13.03 6.81 -4.60
CA THR A 563 14.29 7.39 -4.11
C THR A 563 14.13 7.62 -2.61
N THR A 564 14.94 6.93 -1.80
CA THR A 564 14.74 6.87 -0.34
C THR A 564 15.71 7.75 0.42
N ALA A 565 16.97 7.82 -0.03
CA ALA A 565 17.99 8.64 0.62
C ALA A 565 18.96 9.25 -0.41
N LEU A 566 19.58 10.34 0.00
CA LEU A 566 20.56 11.09 -0.78
C LEU A 566 21.68 11.54 0.14
N THR A 567 22.92 11.27 -0.24
CA THR A 567 24.12 11.72 0.49
C THR A 567 25.11 12.35 -0.46
N SER A 568 25.78 13.41 -0.02
CA SER A 568 26.83 14.09 -0.76
C SER A 568 28.19 13.97 -0.09
N PHE A 569 29.23 13.77 -0.87
CA PHE A 569 30.62 13.82 -0.40
C PHE A 569 31.56 14.25 -1.53
N SER A 570 32.38 15.27 -1.28
CA SER A 570 33.37 15.83 -2.21
C SER A 570 32.78 16.16 -3.60
N GLY A 571 31.60 16.79 -3.63
CA GLY A 571 30.91 17.18 -4.87
C GLY A 571 30.27 16.03 -5.65
N ARG A 572 30.23 14.82 -5.07
CA ARG A 572 29.53 13.67 -5.59
C ARG A 572 28.25 13.43 -4.79
N TYR A 573 27.15 13.18 -5.47
CA TYR A 573 25.92 12.76 -4.85
C TYR A 573 25.62 11.30 -5.15
N VAL A 574 25.18 10.57 -4.16
CA VAL A 574 24.69 9.20 -4.28
C VAL A 574 23.26 9.15 -3.77
N ALA A 575 22.35 8.76 -4.65
CA ALA A 575 20.97 8.47 -4.32
C ALA A 575 20.74 6.96 -4.29
N VAL A 576 19.90 6.49 -3.39
CA VAL A 576 19.53 5.09 -3.27
C VAL A 576 18.02 4.93 -3.20
N GLY A 577 17.54 3.70 -3.48
CA GLY A 577 16.12 3.39 -3.45
C GLY A 577 15.80 2.06 -4.11
N ALA A 578 14.69 2.03 -4.85
CA ALA A 578 14.26 0.87 -5.64
C ALA A 578 13.73 1.29 -6.99
N ALA A 579 13.91 0.45 -8.00
CA ALA A 579 13.27 0.60 -9.30
C ALA A 579 13.02 -0.76 -9.94
N SER A 580 11.82 -0.95 -10.47
CA SER A 580 11.41 -2.16 -11.19
C SER A 580 11.66 -3.45 -10.41
N GLY A 581 11.51 -3.42 -9.09
CA GLY A 581 11.73 -4.56 -8.21
C GLY A 581 13.16 -4.78 -7.74
N ASP A 582 14.14 -4.10 -8.35
CA ASP A 582 15.55 -4.15 -7.95
C ASP A 582 15.95 -2.94 -7.09
N ALA A 583 16.98 -3.10 -6.28
CA ALA A 583 17.61 -2.01 -5.57
C ALA A 583 18.30 -1.05 -6.55
N GLY A 584 17.99 0.23 -6.44
CA GLY A 584 18.51 1.31 -7.28
C GLY A 584 19.64 2.06 -6.61
N LEU A 585 20.71 2.31 -7.37
CA LEU A 585 21.84 3.15 -7.01
C LEU A 585 22.09 4.15 -8.14
N TRP A 586 22.13 5.42 -7.81
CA TRP A 586 22.34 6.49 -8.77
C TRP A 586 23.43 7.42 -8.27
N THR A 587 24.48 7.59 -9.10
CA THR A 587 25.59 8.46 -8.76
C THR A 587 25.67 9.60 -9.75
N ILE A 588 25.80 10.81 -9.23
CA ILE A 588 25.97 12.00 -10.04
C ILE A 588 27.28 12.70 -9.69
N LYS A 589 27.97 13.15 -10.71
CA LYS A 589 29.15 14.01 -10.59
C LYS A 589 28.91 15.39 -11.21
N ASN A 590 27.99 15.46 -12.14
CA ASN A 590 27.44 16.70 -12.70
C ASN A 590 25.98 16.48 -13.08
N TRP A 591 25.18 17.52 -13.11
CA TRP A 591 23.72 17.45 -13.28
C TRP A 591 23.22 16.93 -14.64
N GLN A 592 24.11 16.58 -15.55
CA GLN A 592 23.76 16.15 -16.91
C GLN A 592 23.78 14.62 -17.07
N SER A 593 24.46 13.91 -16.20
CA SER A 593 24.58 12.46 -16.32
C SER A 593 24.56 11.76 -14.96
N TRP A 594 23.56 10.91 -14.78
CA TRP A 594 23.48 9.97 -13.67
C TRP A 594 23.93 8.59 -14.16
N LYS A 595 24.85 7.99 -13.43
CA LYS A 595 25.19 6.59 -13.61
C LYS A 595 24.26 5.76 -12.73
N SER A 596 23.45 4.92 -13.34
CA SER A 596 22.57 4.01 -12.65
C SER A 596 23.14 2.60 -12.57
N MET A 597 22.85 1.88 -11.51
CA MET A 597 23.20 0.49 -11.34
C MET A 597 22.04 -0.26 -10.68
N SER A 598 21.73 -1.44 -11.19
CA SER A 598 20.90 -2.43 -10.52
C SER A 598 21.79 -3.50 -9.89
N LEU A 599 21.42 -3.98 -8.73
CA LEU A 599 22.15 -5.06 -8.06
C LEU A 599 21.78 -6.44 -8.62
N GLY A 600 20.62 -6.57 -9.24
CA GLY A 600 20.08 -7.84 -9.73
C GLY A 600 19.93 -8.90 -8.64
N GLY A 601 19.56 -10.11 -9.04
CA GLY A 601 19.38 -11.25 -8.16
C GLY A 601 17.90 -11.54 -7.88
N PRO A 602 17.61 -12.66 -7.19
CA PRO A 602 16.23 -13.06 -6.93
C PRO A 602 15.60 -12.23 -5.83
N GLY A 603 14.29 -12.07 -5.91
CA GLY A 603 13.46 -11.37 -4.95
C GLY A 603 13.42 -9.85 -5.16
N ARG A 604 12.47 -9.21 -4.49
CA ARG A 604 12.31 -7.76 -4.51
C ARG A 604 13.35 -7.10 -3.60
N GLN A 605 14.02 -6.08 -4.11
CA GLN A 605 15.10 -5.41 -3.41
C GLN A 605 14.83 -3.91 -3.28
N SER A 606 15.30 -3.33 -2.17
CA SER A 606 15.31 -1.88 -1.95
C SER A 606 16.50 -1.47 -1.10
N LEU A 607 17.03 -0.28 -1.31
CA LEU A 607 17.97 0.37 -0.41
C LEU A 607 17.25 1.48 0.36
N GLY A 608 17.47 1.55 1.65
CA GLY A 608 16.84 2.52 2.56
C GLY A 608 17.68 3.76 2.76
N ASP A 609 19.00 3.61 2.88
CA ASP A 609 19.90 4.69 3.27
C ASP A 609 21.32 4.48 2.72
N VAL A 610 22.13 5.58 2.70
CA VAL A 610 23.52 5.58 2.24
C VAL A 610 24.36 6.59 3.01
N ALA A 611 25.56 6.18 3.44
CA ALA A 611 26.53 7.06 4.12
C ALA A 611 27.92 6.92 3.50
N HIS A 612 28.74 7.97 3.65
CA HIS A 612 30.17 7.97 3.31
C HIS A 612 31.01 8.16 4.58
N GLY A 613 32.02 7.32 4.75
CA GLY A 613 33.00 7.43 5.82
C GLY A 613 34.41 7.14 5.35
N GLU A 614 35.37 6.97 6.25
CA GLU A 614 36.79 6.75 5.91
C GLU A 614 37.05 5.53 5.00
N ARG A 615 36.20 4.50 5.08
CA ARG A 615 36.30 3.27 4.27
C ARG A 615 35.54 3.33 2.96
N GLY A 616 34.93 4.49 2.63
CA GLY A 616 34.13 4.72 1.45
C GLY A 616 32.62 4.75 1.73
N TRP A 617 31.85 4.36 0.75
CA TRP A 617 30.39 4.37 0.80
C TRP A 617 29.82 3.05 1.28
N LEU A 618 28.79 3.12 2.10
CA LEU A 618 27.94 2.00 2.48
C LEU A 618 26.48 2.37 2.25
N ALA A 619 25.77 1.56 1.49
CA ALA A 619 24.32 1.63 1.37
C ALA A 619 23.68 0.37 1.94
N VAL A 620 22.54 0.56 2.60
CA VAL A 620 21.85 -0.49 3.36
C VAL A 620 20.38 -0.58 2.95
N GLY A 621 19.82 -1.78 3.04
CA GLY A 621 18.44 -2.04 2.65
C GLY A 621 17.98 -3.46 2.94
N ALA A 622 17.11 -4.00 2.08
CA ALA A 622 16.52 -5.32 2.26
C ALA A 622 16.29 -6.04 0.92
N THR A 623 16.29 -7.36 0.99
CA THR A 623 15.86 -8.28 -0.07
C THR A 623 14.71 -9.13 0.43
N GLU A 624 13.55 -9.03 -0.19
CA GLU A 624 12.40 -9.91 0.04
C GLU A 624 12.57 -11.18 -0.80
N THR A 625 13.12 -12.24 -0.23
CA THR A 625 13.36 -13.49 -0.94
C THR A 625 12.04 -14.22 -1.23
N ASN A 626 11.06 -14.07 -0.35
CA ASN A 626 9.66 -14.48 -0.55
C ASN A 626 8.75 -13.72 0.40
N VAL A 627 7.44 -13.91 0.29
CA VAL A 627 6.41 -13.20 1.10
C VAL A 627 6.64 -13.30 2.62
N ALA A 628 7.38 -14.31 3.07
CA ALA A 628 7.60 -14.59 4.50
C ALA A 628 9.04 -14.32 4.95
N VAL A 629 9.97 -14.07 4.04
CA VAL A 629 11.40 -14.01 4.35
C VAL A 629 12.02 -12.75 3.77
N THR A 630 12.64 -11.95 4.64
CA THR A 630 13.38 -10.73 4.27
C THR A 630 14.77 -10.79 4.89
N ASP A 631 15.79 -10.54 4.10
CA ASP A 631 17.20 -10.52 4.48
C ASP A 631 17.80 -9.11 4.31
N PRO A 632 18.80 -8.70 5.12
CA PRO A 632 19.53 -7.45 4.92
C PRO A 632 20.19 -7.41 3.53
N LEU A 633 20.23 -6.23 2.95
CA LEU A 633 20.97 -5.94 1.71
C LEU A 633 21.98 -4.83 1.99
N LEU A 634 23.24 -5.13 1.84
CA LEU A 634 24.34 -4.18 2.03
C LEU A 634 25.20 -4.12 0.78
N VAL A 635 25.55 -2.91 0.37
CA VAL A 635 26.49 -2.67 -0.74
C VAL A 635 27.49 -1.59 -0.38
N THR A 636 28.72 -1.76 -0.81
CA THR A 636 29.83 -0.83 -0.53
C THR A 636 30.51 -0.39 -1.80
N SER A 637 31.08 0.81 -1.77
CA SER A 637 31.88 1.39 -2.85
C SER A 637 33.00 2.25 -2.29
N ALA A 638 34.19 2.16 -2.89
CA ALA A 638 35.29 3.05 -2.55
C ALA A 638 35.19 4.41 -3.26
N ASP A 639 34.57 4.44 -4.43
CA ASP A 639 34.54 5.59 -5.34
C ASP A 639 33.12 6.16 -5.58
N GLY A 640 32.09 5.54 -5.01
CA GLY A 640 30.67 5.88 -5.22
C GLY A 640 30.17 5.53 -6.63
N GLU A 641 30.97 4.87 -7.46
CA GLU A 641 30.62 4.51 -8.84
C GLU A 641 30.58 3.00 -9.06
N SER A 642 31.49 2.29 -8.38
CA SER A 642 31.67 0.83 -8.48
C SER A 642 31.22 0.18 -7.16
N TRP A 643 30.08 -0.45 -7.18
CA TRP A 643 29.43 -1.01 -5.97
C TRP A 643 29.58 -2.52 -5.90
N LYS A 644 29.73 -3.04 -4.70
CA LYS A 644 29.84 -4.48 -4.42
C LYS A 644 28.90 -4.86 -3.29
N ARG A 645 28.17 -5.96 -3.50
CA ARG A 645 27.33 -6.55 -2.47
C ARG A 645 28.19 -7.15 -1.37
N ILE A 646 27.84 -6.92 -0.12
CA ILE A 646 28.42 -7.58 1.05
C ILE A 646 27.66 -8.88 1.26
N GLU A 647 28.37 -9.97 1.55
CA GLU A 647 27.78 -11.25 1.90
C GLU A 647 27.20 -11.17 3.32
N VAL A 648 25.91 -11.47 3.44
CA VAL A 648 25.21 -11.47 4.74
C VAL A 648 25.51 -12.76 5.47
N SER A 649 26.31 -12.66 6.53
CA SER A 649 26.74 -13.80 7.36
C SER A 649 27.01 -13.37 8.80
N GLY A 650 27.12 -14.32 9.72
CA GLY A 650 27.37 -14.03 11.14
C GLY A 650 26.27 -13.17 11.75
N ASP A 651 26.63 -12.09 12.42
CA ASP A 651 25.71 -11.19 13.12
C ASP A 651 24.77 -10.40 12.19
N LEU A 652 25.05 -10.36 10.88
CA LEU A 652 24.14 -9.80 9.87
C LEU A 652 23.09 -10.80 9.40
N ALA A 653 23.27 -12.09 9.63
CA ALA A 653 22.33 -13.11 9.19
C ALA A 653 21.08 -13.11 10.09
N ARG A 654 19.93 -13.31 9.48
CA ARG A 654 18.70 -13.52 10.26
C ARG A 654 18.76 -14.83 11.04
N GLU A 655 18.16 -14.83 12.20
CA GLU A 655 17.98 -16.00 13.04
C GLU A 655 16.84 -16.88 12.46
N ARG A 656 16.87 -18.19 12.80
CA ARG A 656 15.90 -19.15 12.26
C ARG A 656 14.44 -18.81 12.61
N ASP A 657 14.21 -18.28 13.79
CA ASP A 657 12.89 -17.92 14.35
C ASP A 657 12.49 -16.47 14.05
N HIS A 658 13.39 -15.70 13.43
CA HIS A 658 13.17 -14.33 12.99
C HIS A 658 13.27 -14.27 11.45
N PRO A 659 12.20 -14.64 10.74
CA PRO A 659 12.21 -14.71 9.27
C PRO A 659 12.37 -13.36 8.59
N TYR A 660 12.25 -12.27 9.31
CA TYR A 660 12.36 -10.92 8.82
C TYR A 660 13.50 -10.20 9.52
N LEU A 661 14.47 -9.75 8.74
CA LEU A 661 15.57 -8.90 9.19
C LEU A 661 15.87 -7.87 8.09
N THR A 662 15.89 -6.57 8.44
CA THR A 662 16.21 -5.49 7.52
C THR A 662 17.28 -4.59 8.08
N THR A 663 17.92 -3.84 7.18
CA THR A 663 18.71 -2.65 7.50
C THR A 663 18.10 -1.47 6.73
N HIS A 664 17.96 -0.30 7.36
CA HIS A 664 17.33 0.86 6.71
C HIS A 664 17.93 2.21 7.16
N VAL A 665 18.85 2.23 8.11
CA VAL A 665 19.61 3.38 8.55
C VAL A 665 21.08 3.05 8.49
N VAL A 666 21.92 4.00 8.05
CA VAL A 666 23.36 3.94 8.14
C VAL A 666 23.95 5.31 8.39
N THR A 667 24.88 5.40 9.33
CA THR A 667 25.70 6.59 9.56
C THR A 667 27.16 6.21 9.64
N ALA A 668 28.04 7.16 9.36
CA ALA A 668 29.47 6.99 9.41
C ALA A 668 30.10 8.02 10.36
N GLY A 669 31.01 7.57 11.22
CA GLY A 669 31.83 8.39 12.10
C GLY A 669 33.32 8.04 11.97
N GLU A 670 34.16 8.67 12.76
CA GLU A 670 35.62 8.41 12.78
C GLU A 670 35.96 6.96 13.18
N GLN A 671 35.12 6.35 14.03
CA GLN A 671 35.33 4.99 14.53
C GLN A 671 34.87 3.89 13.54
N GLY A 672 34.02 4.24 12.59
CA GLY A 672 33.40 3.29 11.65
C GLY A 672 31.96 3.65 11.30
N TYR A 673 31.15 2.61 11.05
CA TYR A 673 29.76 2.77 10.61
C TYR A 673 28.82 2.11 11.61
N VAL A 674 27.71 2.78 11.90
CA VAL A 674 26.58 2.22 12.62
C VAL A 674 25.45 1.98 11.61
N LEU A 675 24.84 0.80 11.68
CA LEU A 675 23.66 0.44 10.93
C LEU A 675 22.50 0.15 11.88
N ALA A 676 21.30 0.53 11.49
CA ALA A 676 20.11 0.13 12.23
C ALA A 676 19.05 -0.47 11.29
N GLY A 677 18.21 -1.30 11.88
CA GLY A 677 17.19 -2.03 11.15
C GLY A 677 16.14 -2.62 12.08
N GLU A 678 15.38 -3.57 11.56
CA GLU A 678 14.27 -4.20 12.25
C GLU A 678 14.33 -5.72 12.10
N SER A 679 14.08 -6.42 13.19
CA SER A 679 13.92 -7.89 13.24
C SER A 679 12.48 -8.22 13.65
N LYS A 680 11.82 -9.18 12.97
CA LYS A 680 10.49 -9.68 13.37
C LYS A 680 10.53 -11.19 13.57
N ASP A 681 9.93 -11.63 14.65
CA ASP A 681 9.73 -13.05 14.92
C ASP A 681 8.60 -13.65 14.08
N GLN A 682 8.38 -14.98 14.20
CA GLN A 682 7.28 -15.68 13.49
C GLN A 682 5.88 -15.18 13.90
N ALA A 683 5.75 -14.55 15.06
CA ALA A 683 4.51 -13.93 15.51
C ALA A 683 4.32 -12.50 14.95
N GLY A 684 5.31 -11.96 14.21
CA GLY A 684 5.32 -10.63 13.66
C GLY A 684 5.67 -9.53 14.66
N VAL A 685 6.23 -9.92 15.84
CA VAL A 685 6.67 -8.93 16.85
C VAL A 685 7.97 -8.30 16.37
N SER A 686 7.93 -6.98 16.17
CA SER A 686 9.04 -6.17 15.70
C SER A 686 9.96 -5.73 16.85
N ARG A 687 11.28 -5.71 16.59
CA ARG A 687 12.31 -5.18 17.47
C ARG A 687 13.39 -4.47 16.67
N ALA A 688 13.90 -3.36 17.19
CA ALA A 688 15.04 -2.70 16.61
C ALA A 688 16.32 -3.57 16.72
N ALA A 689 17.13 -3.47 15.67
CA ALA A 689 18.44 -4.16 15.62
C ALA A 689 19.51 -3.15 15.18
N VAL A 690 20.68 -3.20 15.80
CA VAL A 690 21.80 -2.28 15.53
C VAL A 690 23.07 -3.07 15.33
N TRP A 691 23.93 -2.62 14.40
CA TRP A 691 25.24 -3.20 14.13
C TRP A 691 26.28 -2.08 14.02
N PHE A 692 27.50 -2.43 14.37
CA PHE A 692 28.66 -1.59 14.16
C PHE A 692 29.69 -2.32 13.30
N THR A 693 30.40 -1.57 12.44
CA THR A 693 31.53 -2.06 11.66
C THR A 693 32.62 -1.00 11.51
N PRO A 694 33.88 -1.31 11.90
CA PRO A 694 35.00 -0.39 11.72
C PRO A 694 35.62 -0.46 10.32
N ASP A 695 35.35 -1.51 9.55
CA ASP A 695 36.11 -1.87 8.34
C ASP A 695 35.25 -2.35 7.16
N LEU A 696 33.92 -2.33 7.27
CA LEU A 696 32.96 -2.85 6.29
C LEU A 696 33.13 -4.35 5.99
N ARG A 697 33.79 -5.09 6.87
CA ARG A 697 34.01 -6.54 6.72
C ARG A 697 33.48 -7.33 7.92
N LYS A 698 33.77 -6.84 9.11
CA LYS A 698 33.28 -7.44 10.35
C LYS A 698 32.17 -6.58 10.92
N PHE A 699 30.98 -7.15 11.02
CA PHE A 699 29.81 -6.52 11.62
C PHE A 699 29.58 -7.13 13.00
N THR A 700 29.36 -6.31 13.99
CA THR A 700 29.04 -6.73 15.36
C THR A 700 27.66 -6.24 15.73
N ARG A 701 26.74 -7.14 16.02
CA ARG A 701 25.39 -6.81 16.45
C ARG A 701 25.39 -6.40 17.93
N SER A 702 24.68 -5.36 18.28
CA SER A 702 24.45 -4.97 19.67
C SER A 702 23.59 -6.01 20.36
N GLU A 703 24.07 -6.58 21.45
CA GLU A 703 23.35 -7.64 22.18
C GLU A 703 22.09 -7.09 22.86
N LYS A 704 22.13 -5.83 23.31
CA LYS A 704 21.05 -5.22 24.06
C LYS A 704 20.91 -3.74 23.73
N LEU A 705 19.75 -3.38 23.22
CA LEU A 705 19.35 -1.99 23.07
C LEU A 705 18.40 -1.63 24.22
N PRO A 706 18.79 -0.72 25.15
CA PRO A 706 17.90 -0.28 26.23
C PRO A 706 16.61 0.31 25.67
N HIS A 707 15.47 0.02 26.29
CA HIS A 707 14.14 0.39 25.82
C HIS A 707 13.79 -0.17 24.44
N GLY A 708 14.58 -1.10 23.88
CA GLY A 708 14.40 -1.76 22.60
C GLY A 708 13.37 -2.90 22.64
N GLY A 709 12.27 -2.76 23.38
CA GLY A 709 11.17 -3.70 23.44
C GLY A 709 10.40 -3.81 22.10
N SER A 710 9.30 -4.56 22.11
CA SER A 710 8.45 -4.68 20.91
C SER A 710 7.84 -3.31 20.53
N GLY A 711 7.80 -3.03 19.21
CA GLY A 711 7.26 -1.77 18.67
C GLY A 711 8.20 -0.57 18.85
N VAL A 712 9.50 -0.81 18.98
CA VAL A 712 10.52 0.24 18.96
C VAL A 712 11.20 0.28 17.60
N HIS A 713 11.34 1.47 17.04
CA HIS A 713 11.92 1.73 15.74
C HIS A 713 13.02 2.79 15.84
N ILE A 714 14.17 2.52 15.23
CA ILE A 714 15.22 3.54 15.00
C ILE A 714 14.94 4.14 13.64
N HIS A 715 14.81 5.46 13.58
CA HIS A 715 14.49 6.18 12.37
C HIS A 715 15.72 6.81 11.72
N ASP A 716 16.70 7.20 12.54
CA ASP A 716 17.94 7.78 12.06
C ASP A 716 19.06 7.69 13.10
N ALA A 717 20.31 7.90 12.64
CA ALA A 717 21.49 7.96 13.49
C ALA A 717 22.52 8.92 12.91
N VAL A 718 23.32 9.52 13.80
CA VAL A 718 24.39 10.44 13.43
C VAL A 718 25.62 10.21 14.28
N ALA A 719 26.82 10.46 13.71
CA ALA A 719 28.05 10.51 14.48
C ALA A 719 28.09 11.80 15.34
N SER A 720 28.51 11.64 16.60
CA SER A 720 28.74 12.74 17.55
C SER A 720 30.24 12.95 17.82
N SER A 721 30.59 13.93 18.67
CA SER A 721 31.98 14.13 19.08
C SER A 721 32.56 12.96 19.86
N ASP A 722 31.70 12.22 20.58
CA ASP A 722 32.09 11.16 21.52
C ASP A 722 31.55 9.77 21.07
N GLY A 723 31.05 9.63 19.84
CA GLY A 723 30.52 8.36 19.35
C GLY A 723 29.33 8.50 18.41
N PHE A 724 28.16 8.00 18.79
CA PHE A 724 26.96 7.98 17.94
C PHE A 724 25.70 8.30 18.73
N VAL A 725 24.78 9.01 18.10
CA VAL A 725 23.44 9.28 18.62
C VAL A 725 22.42 8.67 17.64
N ALA A 726 21.47 7.89 18.13
CA ALA A 726 20.35 7.36 17.36
C ALA A 726 19.03 7.90 17.89
N VAL A 727 18.10 8.16 16.98
CA VAL A 727 16.76 8.67 17.30
C VAL A 727 15.68 7.78 16.71
N GLY A 728 14.52 7.74 17.36
CA GLY A 728 13.42 6.94 16.88
C GLY A 728 12.15 7.12 17.69
N GLY A 729 11.30 6.10 17.63
CA GLY A 729 10.01 6.09 18.31
C GLY A 729 9.63 4.73 18.88
N SER A 730 8.73 4.74 19.85
CA SER A 730 8.11 3.54 20.42
C SER A 730 6.59 3.68 20.37
N GLY A 731 5.89 2.61 19.98
CA GLY A 731 4.44 2.59 19.88
C GLY A 731 3.94 2.48 18.45
N ALA A 732 2.66 2.76 18.23
CA ALA A 732 2.09 2.79 16.90
C ALA A 732 2.61 3.99 16.11
N ALA A 733 2.81 3.84 14.81
CA ALA A 733 3.42 4.85 13.93
C ALA A 733 2.71 6.22 13.94
N ASP A 734 1.46 6.26 14.35
CA ASP A 734 0.64 7.49 14.47
C ASP A 734 0.64 8.07 15.89
N GLN A 735 1.16 7.36 16.88
CA GLN A 735 1.18 7.74 18.29
C GLN A 735 2.51 7.34 18.98
N GLU A 736 3.61 7.54 18.29
CA GLU A 736 4.93 7.21 18.83
C GLU A 736 5.36 8.14 19.96
N ASN A 737 6.09 7.57 20.92
CA ASN A 737 6.88 8.31 21.88
C ASN A 737 8.36 8.27 21.44
N SER A 738 9.05 9.40 21.51
CA SER A 738 10.46 9.47 21.09
C SER A 738 11.34 8.60 21.98
N VAL A 739 12.35 8.00 21.36
CA VAL A 739 13.45 7.33 22.05
C VAL A 739 14.76 7.85 21.48
N VAL A 740 15.70 8.15 22.36
CA VAL A 740 17.05 8.60 22.01
C VAL A 740 18.06 7.67 22.65
N TRP A 741 19.07 7.30 21.90
CA TRP A 741 20.18 6.46 22.37
C TRP A 741 21.50 7.11 22.06
N HIS A 742 22.48 6.85 22.92
CA HIS A 742 23.86 7.25 22.73
C HIS A 742 24.78 6.04 22.89
N SER A 743 25.86 5.99 22.13
CA SER A 743 26.90 4.97 22.20
C SER A 743 28.26 5.56 21.92
N ASP A 744 29.24 5.29 22.78
CA ASP A 744 30.63 5.72 22.63
C ASP A 744 31.38 4.83 21.59
N ASP A 745 30.91 3.62 21.32
CA ASP A 745 31.63 2.61 20.52
C ASP A 745 30.79 2.01 19.38
N GLY A 746 29.53 2.46 19.21
CA GLY A 746 28.58 1.94 18.22
C GLY A 746 28.00 0.55 18.55
N VAL A 747 28.43 -0.11 19.60
CA VAL A 747 27.98 -1.46 20.03
C VAL A 747 27.17 -1.40 21.32
N ASN A 748 27.65 -0.65 22.31
CA ASN A 748 27.03 -0.52 23.61
C ASN A 748 26.19 0.76 23.68
N TRP A 749 24.89 0.63 23.79
CA TRP A 749 23.96 1.75 23.73
C TRP A 749 23.34 2.06 25.09
N THR A 750 23.18 3.33 25.39
CA THR A 750 22.47 3.86 26.55
C THR A 750 21.27 4.67 26.11
N ALA A 751 20.12 4.46 26.73
CA ALA A 751 18.94 5.28 26.46
C ALA A 751 19.07 6.65 27.18
N ARG A 752 18.55 7.68 26.49
CA ARG A 752 18.42 9.05 27.01
C ARG A 752 16.96 9.38 27.29
N ASP A 753 16.70 10.52 27.90
CA ASP A 753 15.34 10.98 28.19
C ASP A 753 14.54 11.24 26.89
N PRO A 754 13.23 10.91 26.85
CA PRO A 754 12.39 11.15 25.70
C PRO A 754 12.23 12.64 25.38
N VAL A 755 12.16 12.96 24.09
CA VAL A 755 12.01 14.32 23.58
C VAL A 755 10.57 14.58 23.19
N SER A 756 9.91 15.54 23.81
CA SER A 756 8.54 15.89 23.48
C SER A 756 8.34 17.41 23.56
N PRO A 757 7.77 18.04 22.51
CA PRO A 757 7.45 19.45 22.57
C PRO A 757 6.27 19.70 23.52
N PRO A 758 6.16 20.91 24.11
CA PRO A 758 5.08 21.24 25.04
C PRO A 758 3.70 21.05 24.43
N GLY A 759 2.81 20.36 25.16
CA GLY A 759 1.43 20.11 24.77
C GLY A 759 1.23 18.92 23.84
N ALA A 760 2.28 18.21 23.46
CA ALA A 760 2.16 17.00 22.66
C ALA A 760 1.63 15.83 23.51
N THR A 761 0.72 15.06 22.94
CA THR A 761 0.23 13.79 23.51
C THR A 761 1.09 12.60 23.10
N SER A 762 1.77 12.71 21.96
CA SER A 762 2.82 11.80 21.49
C SER A 762 3.81 12.57 20.61
N ALA A 763 5.05 12.14 20.53
CA ALA A 763 6.08 12.73 19.69
C ALA A 763 7.13 11.70 19.33
N GLY A 764 7.45 11.56 18.03
CA GLY A 764 8.51 10.70 17.50
C GLY A 764 9.56 11.53 16.75
N LEU A 765 10.84 11.22 16.95
CA LEU A 765 11.92 11.81 16.18
C LEU A 765 12.14 11.02 14.89
N ARG A 766 12.43 11.71 13.78
CA ARG A 766 12.53 11.12 12.45
C ARG A 766 13.92 11.23 11.83
N ARG A 767 14.59 12.37 12.04
CA ARG A 767 15.94 12.63 11.52
C ARG A 767 16.77 13.35 12.57
N VAL A 768 18.08 13.12 12.50
CA VAL A 768 19.05 13.79 13.34
C VAL A 768 20.31 14.11 12.52
N THR A 769 20.89 15.29 12.71
CA THR A 769 22.16 15.69 12.10
C THR A 769 23.01 16.44 13.09
N SER A 770 24.32 16.48 12.85
CA SER A 770 25.27 17.33 13.57
C SER A 770 25.44 18.66 12.87
N TYR A 771 25.34 19.77 13.57
CA TYR A 771 25.51 21.09 13.04
C TYR A 771 26.24 22.00 14.05
N GLN A 772 27.42 22.48 13.69
CA GLN A 772 28.25 23.38 14.54
C GLN A 772 28.45 22.85 15.96
N GLY A 773 28.71 21.55 16.13
CA GLY A 773 28.91 20.90 17.43
C GLY A 773 27.64 20.67 18.24
N LYS A 774 26.46 20.83 17.62
CA LYS A 774 25.15 20.54 18.25
C LYS A 774 24.49 19.39 17.51
N MET A 775 23.67 18.60 18.20
CA MET A 775 22.73 17.69 17.58
C MET A 775 21.44 18.43 17.28
N VAL A 776 20.95 18.34 16.05
CA VAL A 776 19.64 18.87 15.64
C VAL A 776 18.81 17.73 15.10
N ALA A 777 17.63 17.53 15.67
CA ALA A 777 16.68 16.52 15.26
C ALA A 777 15.36 17.16 14.85
N ILE A 778 14.64 16.48 13.97
CA ILE A 778 13.28 16.82 13.56
C ILE A 778 12.35 15.63 13.76
N GLY A 779 11.09 15.92 14.03
CA GLY A 779 10.09 14.91 14.28
C GLY A 779 8.66 15.36 14.06
N THR A 780 7.75 14.48 14.38
CA THR A 780 6.31 14.74 14.31
C THR A 780 5.67 14.47 15.67
N ALA A 781 4.82 15.38 16.10
CA ALA A 781 4.09 15.28 17.36
C ALA A 781 2.58 15.40 17.11
N LEU A 782 1.80 14.78 18.00
CA LEU A 782 0.34 14.89 18.00
C LEU A 782 -0.08 15.90 19.07
N VAL A 783 -0.79 16.96 18.68
CA VAL A 783 -1.31 18.01 19.54
C VAL A 783 -2.77 18.22 19.23
N ASP A 784 -3.66 18.07 20.21
CA ASP A 784 -5.12 18.21 20.03
C ASP A 784 -5.68 17.37 18.85
N GLY A 785 -5.09 16.21 18.64
CA GLY A 785 -5.47 15.31 17.52
C GLY A 785 -4.93 15.71 16.14
N ALA A 786 -4.13 16.79 16.04
CA ALA A 786 -3.50 17.22 14.80
C ALA A 786 -1.99 16.93 14.81
N ARG A 787 -1.45 16.49 13.68
CA ARG A 787 0.00 16.27 13.51
C ARG A 787 0.70 17.59 13.21
N ARG A 788 1.81 17.83 13.91
CA ARG A 788 2.67 19.00 13.74
C ARG A 788 4.13 18.59 13.71
N ALA A 789 4.89 19.22 12.82
CA ALA A 789 6.33 19.04 12.78
C ALA A 789 7.01 19.89 13.87
N PHE A 790 8.04 19.33 14.49
CA PHE A 790 8.86 20.02 15.49
C PHE A 790 10.34 19.75 15.28
N ALA A 791 11.18 20.63 15.79
CA ALA A 791 12.62 20.46 15.87
C ALA A 791 13.06 20.35 17.32
N ALA A 792 14.19 19.72 17.53
CA ALA A 792 14.86 19.60 18.81
C ALA A 792 16.36 19.84 18.62
N ALA A 793 16.99 20.57 19.52
CA ALA A 793 18.43 20.82 19.50
C ALA A 793 19.06 20.48 20.86
N SER A 794 20.21 19.82 20.81
CA SER A 794 21.02 19.44 21.98
C SER A 794 22.45 19.98 21.82
N ASP A 795 22.97 20.52 22.90
CA ASP A 795 24.35 21.03 22.98
C ASP A 795 25.26 20.04 23.75
N ASP A 796 24.78 18.86 24.12
CA ASP A 796 25.42 17.86 25.01
C ASP A 796 25.26 16.40 24.49
N ASP A 797 25.48 16.21 23.20
CA ASP A 797 25.41 14.89 22.50
C ASP A 797 24.12 14.09 22.80
N GLY A 798 22.99 14.80 22.77
CA GLY A 798 21.67 14.21 22.94
C GLY A 798 21.28 13.89 24.37
N ALA A 799 22.02 14.38 25.39
CA ALA A 799 21.67 14.19 26.78
C ALA A 799 20.48 15.06 27.20
N THR A 800 20.44 16.31 26.74
CA THR A 800 19.29 17.21 26.97
C THR A 800 18.87 17.90 25.69
N TRP A 801 17.56 18.14 25.51
CA TRP A 801 17.00 18.70 24.31
C TRP A 801 16.11 19.90 24.57
N ARG A 802 16.25 20.93 23.74
CA ARG A 802 15.31 22.04 23.64
C ARG A 802 14.46 21.85 22.37
N THR A 803 13.17 22.10 22.44
CA THR A 803 12.25 21.86 21.33
C THR A 803 11.62 23.15 20.82
N ALA A 804 11.31 23.21 19.52
CA ALA A 804 10.58 24.29 18.87
C ALA A 804 9.63 23.72 17.80
N TRP A 805 8.49 24.39 17.56
CA TRP A 805 7.59 24.02 16.49
C TRP A 805 8.11 24.56 15.15
N LEU A 806 8.05 23.74 14.09
CA LEU A 806 8.28 24.23 12.75
C LEU A 806 7.09 25.10 12.31
N PRO A 807 7.34 26.23 11.64
CA PRO A 807 6.26 27.07 11.12
C PRO A 807 5.45 26.33 10.05
N ALA A 808 4.16 26.23 10.27
CA ALA A 808 3.20 25.62 9.37
C ALA A 808 1.81 26.23 9.60
N GLU A 809 1.14 26.63 8.53
CA GLU A 809 -0.23 27.18 8.56
C GLU A 809 -1.27 26.06 8.57
N GLN A 810 -0.91 24.91 8.06
CA GLN A 810 -1.70 23.69 7.97
C GLN A 810 -0.89 22.49 8.48
N ALA A 811 -1.39 21.27 8.26
CA ALA A 811 -0.63 20.07 8.57
C ALA A 811 0.68 20.06 7.77
N ALA A 812 1.73 19.55 8.39
CA ALA A 812 3.05 19.42 7.79
C ALA A 812 3.77 18.20 8.34
N ALA A 813 4.58 17.57 7.49
CA ALA A 813 5.54 16.57 7.90
C ALA A 813 6.90 16.87 7.25
N VAL A 814 7.94 16.68 8.03
CA VAL A 814 9.33 16.79 7.58
C VAL A 814 9.90 15.38 7.46
N TYR A 815 10.54 15.11 6.33
CA TYR A 815 11.03 13.77 6.01
C TYR A 815 12.54 13.65 6.05
N ASP A 816 13.26 14.75 5.77
CA ASP A 816 14.73 14.71 5.82
C ASP A 816 15.34 16.04 6.23
N LEU A 817 16.60 16.00 6.68
CA LEU A 817 17.34 17.10 7.27
C LEU A 817 18.81 17.02 6.86
N ALA A 818 19.35 18.11 6.33
CA ALA A 818 20.77 18.22 5.99
C ALA A 818 21.36 19.50 6.61
N ALA A 819 22.66 19.44 6.92
CA ALA A 819 23.44 20.54 7.46
C ALA A 819 24.51 20.99 6.47
N ALA A 820 24.72 22.30 6.37
CA ALA A 820 25.83 22.96 5.69
C ALA A 820 26.48 23.97 6.64
N ASP A 821 27.62 24.54 6.26
CA ASP A 821 28.29 25.58 7.05
C ASP A 821 27.39 26.82 7.25
N GLU A 822 26.56 27.15 6.25
CA GLU A 822 25.64 28.28 6.24
C GLU A 822 24.42 28.06 7.14
N GLY A 823 23.96 26.81 7.31
CA GLY A 823 22.76 26.47 8.07
C GLY A 823 22.19 25.11 7.74
N LEU A 824 20.98 24.88 8.24
CA LEU A 824 20.22 23.65 8.14
C LEU A 824 19.11 23.79 7.08
N VAL A 825 18.86 22.73 6.33
CA VAL A 825 17.73 22.60 5.39
C VAL A 825 16.96 21.34 5.74
N ALA A 826 15.67 21.48 5.99
CA ALA A 826 14.74 20.38 6.16
C ALA A 826 13.75 20.37 5.00
N VAL A 827 13.30 19.19 4.56
CA VAL A 827 12.36 19.03 3.45
C VAL A 827 11.22 18.11 3.81
N GLY A 828 10.08 18.28 3.12
CA GLY A 828 8.89 17.50 3.37
C GLY A 828 7.68 17.99 2.58
N TRP A 829 6.52 18.03 3.20
CA TRP A 829 5.29 18.55 2.62
C TRP A 829 4.51 19.42 3.61
N HIS A 830 3.59 20.21 3.08
CA HIS A 830 2.70 21.09 3.82
C HIS A 830 1.36 21.23 3.08
N GLY A 831 0.26 21.14 3.79
CA GLY A 831 -1.07 21.32 3.21
C GLY A 831 -2.14 20.44 3.84
N ALA A 832 -3.24 20.22 3.12
CA ALA A 832 -4.27 19.29 3.52
C ALA A 832 -3.81 17.84 3.29
N PRO A 833 -4.15 16.90 4.17
CA PRO A 833 -3.86 15.49 3.93
C PRO A 833 -4.41 15.01 2.58
N GLY A 834 -3.55 14.43 1.74
CA GLY A 834 -3.88 13.96 0.39
C GLY A 834 -3.83 15.02 -0.71
N GLU A 835 -3.61 16.31 -0.38
CA GLU A 835 -3.52 17.43 -1.33
C GLU A 835 -2.45 18.46 -0.90
N GLY A 836 -1.36 18.01 -0.33
CA GLY A 836 -0.29 18.90 0.13
C GLY A 836 0.80 19.12 -0.89
N ASP A 837 1.46 20.27 -0.81
CA ASP A 837 2.58 20.66 -1.67
C ASP A 837 3.92 20.41 -0.98
N SER A 838 4.99 20.26 -1.77
CA SER A 838 6.35 20.18 -1.27
C SER A 838 6.72 21.44 -0.48
N ALA A 839 7.47 21.27 0.60
CA ALA A 839 7.95 22.37 1.43
C ALA A 839 9.39 22.15 1.87
N ALA A 840 10.07 23.28 2.11
CA ALA A 840 11.40 23.30 2.71
C ALA A 840 11.41 24.29 3.88
N TRP A 841 12.27 24.01 4.86
CA TRP A 841 12.51 24.87 6.03
C TRP A 841 14.01 25.09 6.18
N THR A 842 14.39 26.26 6.67
CA THR A 842 15.79 26.61 6.95
C THR A 842 15.96 27.12 8.36
N SER A 843 17.12 26.85 8.96
CA SER A 843 17.49 27.32 10.29
C SER A 843 19.00 27.54 10.42
N GLN A 844 19.43 28.52 11.25
CA GLN A 844 20.83 28.74 11.61
C GLN A 844 21.17 28.21 13.00
N ASP A 845 20.19 27.88 13.80
CA ASP A 845 20.39 27.48 15.22
C ASP A 845 19.73 26.13 15.58
N GLY A 846 18.98 25.55 14.65
CA GLY A 846 18.22 24.32 14.85
C GLY A 846 16.89 24.50 15.57
N LEU A 847 16.56 25.71 16.06
CA LEU A 847 15.32 25.99 16.81
C LEU A 847 14.44 27.05 16.12
N SER A 848 15.08 28.07 15.51
CA SER A 848 14.38 29.10 14.75
C SER A 848 14.30 28.71 13.27
N TRP A 849 13.11 28.40 12.79
CA TRP A 849 12.90 27.87 11.44
C TRP A 849 12.04 28.80 10.60
N ASN A 850 12.40 28.93 9.33
CA ASN A 850 11.61 29.63 8.31
C ASN A 850 11.14 28.64 7.25
N ARG A 851 9.84 28.68 6.92
CA ARG A 851 9.26 27.84 5.87
C ARG A 851 9.30 28.56 4.52
N MET A 852 9.72 27.84 3.49
CA MET A 852 9.59 28.22 2.10
C MET A 852 8.51 27.38 1.41
N ALA A 853 7.53 28.05 0.79
CA ALA A 853 6.56 27.39 -0.08
C ALA A 853 7.19 27.15 -1.45
N LEU A 854 7.23 25.91 -1.90
CA LEU A 854 7.72 25.51 -3.20
C LEU A 854 6.53 25.39 -4.16
N THR A 855 6.35 26.35 -5.07
CA THR A 855 5.11 26.49 -5.87
C THR A 855 5.29 26.21 -7.35
N LYS A 856 6.49 25.81 -7.81
CA LYS A 856 6.81 25.63 -9.23
C LYS A 856 7.16 24.20 -9.57
N ASP A 857 7.07 23.85 -10.83
CA ASP A 857 7.74 22.70 -11.46
C ASP A 857 7.42 21.34 -10.80
N ARG A 858 6.15 21.01 -10.62
CA ARG A 858 5.67 19.77 -9.96
C ARG A 858 5.91 19.68 -8.45
N LEU A 859 6.42 20.73 -7.83
CA LEU A 859 6.56 20.82 -6.37
C LEU A 859 5.25 21.19 -5.69
N ALA A 860 4.27 21.66 -6.46
CA ALA A 860 2.92 21.98 -6.03
C ALA A 860 1.92 21.67 -7.14
N GLY A 861 0.64 21.53 -6.78
CA GLY A 861 -0.45 21.34 -7.74
C GLY A 861 -1.49 20.33 -7.29
N ARG A 862 -2.17 19.68 -8.25
CA ARG A 862 -3.14 18.64 -7.92
C ARG A 862 -2.47 17.39 -7.37
N GLY A 863 -3.11 16.76 -6.39
CA GLY A 863 -2.62 15.57 -5.72
C GLY A 863 -1.67 15.91 -4.59
N MET A 864 -0.76 15.03 -4.29
CA MET A 864 0.18 15.19 -3.19
C MET A 864 1.61 15.30 -3.72
N GLN A 865 2.36 16.30 -3.26
CA GLN A 865 3.77 16.51 -3.55
C GLN A 865 4.56 16.56 -2.26
N TRP A 866 5.72 15.92 -2.25
CA TRP A 866 6.65 15.99 -1.12
C TRP A 866 8.09 15.79 -1.56
N LEU A 867 9.02 16.29 -0.74
CA LEU A 867 10.44 15.97 -0.83
C LEU A 867 10.78 14.97 0.27
N SER A 868 11.43 13.87 -0.07
CA SER A 868 11.69 12.74 0.81
C SER A 868 13.14 12.64 1.28
N ALA A 869 14.08 13.25 0.56
CA ALA A 869 15.50 13.23 0.88
C ALA A 869 16.16 14.55 0.47
N VAL A 870 17.14 15.00 1.23
CA VAL A 870 17.91 16.21 0.94
C VAL A 870 19.39 16.01 1.26
N ALA A 871 20.26 16.51 0.39
CA ALA A 871 21.68 16.62 0.66
C ALA A 871 22.17 18.03 0.31
N VAL A 872 23.17 18.49 1.02
CA VAL A 872 23.82 19.78 0.77
C VAL A 872 25.28 19.53 0.49
N SER A 873 25.83 20.17 -0.53
CA SER A 873 27.24 20.15 -0.82
C SER A 873 27.79 21.57 -0.84
N ARG A 874 29.06 21.68 -0.52
CA ARG A 874 29.77 22.96 -0.64
C ARG A 874 29.93 23.28 -2.13
N ALA A 875 29.33 24.36 -2.61
CA ALA A 875 29.69 24.98 -3.86
C ALA A 875 30.83 25.97 -3.61
N ASP A 876 31.68 26.16 -4.61
CA ASP A 876 32.71 27.21 -4.57
C ASP A 876 32.06 28.55 -4.15
N ASP A 877 32.75 29.59 -3.86
CA ASP A 877 32.39 30.93 -3.31
C ASP A 877 30.92 31.45 -3.41
N SER A 878 29.97 30.66 -3.95
CA SER A 878 28.58 31.05 -4.23
C SER A 878 27.53 30.58 -3.18
N GLY A 879 27.93 29.90 -2.11
CA GLY A 879 27.05 29.29 -1.12
C GLY A 879 26.92 27.76 -1.27
N ALA A 880 26.10 27.12 -0.44
CA ALA A 880 25.91 25.69 -0.50
C ALA A 880 24.87 25.29 -1.56
N GLU A 881 25.17 24.28 -2.35
CA GLU A 881 24.22 23.67 -3.29
C GLU A 881 23.31 22.70 -2.52
N VAL A 882 21.99 22.88 -2.66
CA VAL A 882 20.96 22.03 -2.07
C VAL A 882 20.33 21.18 -3.15
N VAL A 883 20.26 19.89 -2.89
CA VAL A 883 19.60 18.92 -3.78
C VAL A 883 18.62 18.12 -2.98
N ALA A 884 17.41 17.98 -3.48
CA ALA A 884 16.40 17.13 -2.86
C ALA A 884 15.68 16.24 -3.87
N LEU A 885 15.28 15.08 -3.39
CA LEU A 885 14.50 14.09 -4.10
C LEU A 885 13.09 14.06 -3.55
N GLY A 886 12.13 13.76 -4.40
CA GLY A 886 10.75 13.71 -3.97
C GLY A 886 9.82 13.04 -4.97
N ARG A 887 8.53 13.27 -4.77
CA ARG A 887 7.46 12.67 -5.56
C ARG A 887 6.29 13.62 -5.73
N SER A 888 5.67 13.56 -6.91
CA SER A 888 4.37 14.17 -7.21
C SER A 888 3.42 13.07 -7.65
N THR A 889 2.32 12.91 -6.94
CA THR A 889 1.38 11.82 -7.21
C THR A 889 -0.06 12.30 -7.29
N THR A 890 -0.77 11.77 -8.27
CA THR A 890 -2.23 11.83 -8.42
C THR A 890 -2.77 10.42 -8.62
N TYR A 891 -4.07 10.26 -8.72
CA TYR A 891 -4.63 8.94 -9.03
C TYR A 891 -4.12 8.39 -10.36
N ASN A 892 -3.97 9.23 -11.40
CA ASN A 892 -3.60 8.80 -12.76
C ASN A 892 -2.10 8.89 -13.05
N ALA A 893 -1.33 9.59 -12.24
CA ALA A 893 0.08 9.86 -12.53
C ALA A 893 0.92 9.81 -11.25
N ASP A 894 2.15 9.36 -11.40
CA ASP A 894 3.12 9.24 -10.31
C ASP A 894 4.51 9.54 -10.89
N HIS A 895 5.15 10.58 -10.38
CA HIS A 895 6.40 11.12 -10.90
C HIS A 895 7.42 11.32 -9.79
N LEU A 896 8.66 10.95 -10.04
CA LEU A 896 9.79 11.36 -9.21
C LEU A 896 10.15 12.82 -9.48
N ILE A 897 10.59 13.51 -8.45
CA ILE A 897 11.05 14.90 -8.50
C ILE A 897 12.52 14.96 -8.10
N LEU A 898 13.30 15.73 -8.86
CA LEU A 898 14.60 16.23 -8.46
C LEU A 898 14.50 17.75 -8.33
N TRP A 899 14.75 18.27 -7.13
CA TRP A 899 14.79 19.70 -6.86
C TRP A 899 16.22 20.14 -6.53
N THR A 900 16.65 21.23 -7.17
CA THR A 900 17.96 21.84 -6.94
C THR A 900 17.81 23.31 -6.56
N SER A 901 18.58 23.76 -5.56
CA SER A 901 18.55 25.12 -5.06
C SER A 901 19.91 25.53 -4.52
N SER A 902 20.06 26.75 -4.06
CA SER A 902 21.22 27.25 -3.33
C SER A 902 20.85 27.83 -1.98
N LEU A 903 21.68 27.57 -0.99
CA LEU A 903 21.59 28.13 0.36
C LEU A 903 22.73 29.12 0.55
N SER A 904 22.40 30.35 0.95
CA SER A 904 23.38 31.41 1.21
C SER A 904 23.03 32.16 2.49
N ALA A 905 24.05 32.64 3.20
CA ALA A 905 23.84 33.61 4.26
C ALA A 905 23.40 34.95 3.64
N SER A 906 22.34 35.57 4.15
CA SER A 906 22.00 36.93 3.77
C SER A 906 23.07 37.87 4.28
N ARG A 907 23.74 38.60 3.37
CA ARG A 907 24.76 39.60 3.70
C ARG A 907 24.16 40.82 4.40
#